data_c42c0140e68acf4e3cedb121f1c8e471
#
_entry.id   c42c0140e68acf4e3cedb121f1c8e471
#
_cell.length_a   1.000
_cell.length_b   1.000
_cell.length_c   1.000
_cell.angle_alpha   90.00
_cell.angle_beta   90.00
_cell.angle_gamma   90.00
#
_symmetry.space_group_name_H-M   'P 1'
#
loop_
_entity.id
_entity.type
_entity.pdbx_description
1 polymer ?
#
loop_
_entity_poly.entity_id
_entity_poly.type
_entity_poly.pdbx_seq_one_letter_code
_entity_poly.pdbx_strand_id
1 'polypeptide(L)'
;MKIPQPFLPLRAESQNYEHTIHVIGRDYTVGADGMLRSIRSQGVELLAAPVRIVAVEDGEPSHWDENYPENEAESFIQRRSDEEIIVCGAKQSERFIVDSCTRIGYDGGVDIDLKLMPRGRTVAQVFGVADAKPMRFRLDRLWLEIPLRAEAATLFHMFPNSVLSLADGTERPMGTMSASGAVPAQDAAMPFKALLWLGNEERGLGWYAESDRSWQPEDPEKAIELVRDGEQLILRLRLLDSQPETWTADPADGVYAYHPVTFCFGVQATPVKPFPQQPYIHNAFHIDCGAKVKGNYIDVLAGRYDELKEKGVTTLILHEKWNKCQNWFELSEFTAHQLHTIVDECHKRGIKVLPYFGYELSTMAPQWSEWQDKVKMVDEKGAMEGGWWRVPFQRDYVVCYHSEYEALFLNGMEKLMDEFHIDGVYLDSITFPRLCYSTEHGCGWYDPQGRLHGSYCLKTLRRMFRRLYEIVQSRGGEINVHSFGYLNFLTIPYIHQNWYGENLQFDRMKGDTEDLDLDYFRAEYLGRNMGAPVEFIAYENRPLWTFEQALACSVLHGILPRPNEIHHPLELMSRVWKVFGAFPIEQSEWMPYWTNNARADHEKVRISYYRYTDLSGAPQLLAFAVNISAKPVEKVTVSFPEPVVQAREMLEGRDVGLTFGLDGYSCRILFAK
;
A
#
# COMPACT_ATOMS: atom_id res chain seq x y z
N MET A 1 22.41 11.58 7.01
CA MET A 1 22.00 11.39 5.60
C MET A 1 21.05 12.53 5.24
N LYS A 2 20.99 13.02 4.01
CA LYS A 2 20.03 14.08 3.65
C LYS A 2 18.68 13.44 3.37
N ILE A 3 17.63 13.89 4.07
CA ILE A 3 16.26 13.38 3.85
C ILE A 3 15.84 13.67 2.41
N PRO A 4 15.36 12.67 1.65
CA PRO A 4 15.00 12.85 0.25
C PRO A 4 13.68 13.63 0.12
N GLN A 5 13.56 14.45 -0.93
CA GLN A 5 12.30 15.11 -1.25
C GLN A 5 11.21 14.07 -1.60
N PRO A 6 9.92 14.31 -1.25
CA PRO A 6 9.38 15.52 -0.66
C PRO A 6 9.41 15.55 0.87
N PHE A 7 10.04 14.57 1.52
CA PHE A 7 10.03 14.44 2.98
C PHE A 7 10.80 15.58 3.67
N LEU A 8 10.44 15.81 4.92
CA LEU A 8 11.01 16.85 5.77
C LEU A 8 11.63 16.21 7.02
N PRO A 9 12.66 16.85 7.63
CA PRO A 9 13.14 16.47 8.94
C PRO A 9 12.02 16.43 9.98
N LEU A 10 12.06 15.41 10.84
CA LEU A 10 11.11 15.27 11.93
C LEU A 10 11.23 16.42 12.93
N ARG A 11 10.09 16.87 13.42
CA ARG A 11 10.00 17.83 14.53
C ARG A 11 9.14 17.22 15.63
N ALA A 12 9.46 17.51 16.88
CA ALA A 12 8.68 17.08 18.02
C ALA A 12 8.45 18.24 18.98
N GLU A 13 7.22 18.35 19.44
CA GLU A 13 6.78 19.23 20.51
C GLU A 13 6.31 18.39 21.66
N SER A 14 6.62 18.80 22.90
CA SER A 14 6.27 18.06 24.10
C SER A 14 5.51 18.96 25.05
N GLN A 15 4.35 18.49 25.51
CA GLN A 15 3.52 19.18 26.51
C GLN A 15 2.77 18.14 27.35
N ASN A 16 2.79 18.31 28.68
CA ASN A 16 2.03 17.46 29.61
C ASN A 16 2.24 15.96 29.41
N TYR A 17 3.50 15.53 29.26
CA TYR A 17 3.89 14.12 29.00
C TYR A 17 3.36 13.54 27.69
N GLU A 18 2.88 14.37 26.78
CA GLU A 18 2.55 14.01 25.42
C GLU A 18 3.56 14.59 24.44
N HIS A 19 3.89 13.83 23.41
CA HIS A 19 4.82 14.22 22.38
C HIS A 19 4.13 14.21 21.02
N THR A 20 4.02 15.37 20.38
CA THR A 20 3.51 15.48 19.02
C THR A 20 4.66 15.51 18.05
N ILE A 21 4.70 14.52 17.16
CA ILE A 21 5.71 14.35 16.12
C ILE A 21 5.10 14.75 14.79
N HIS A 22 5.74 15.73 14.14
CA HIS A 22 5.32 16.29 12.87
C HIS A 22 6.10 15.64 11.73
N VAL A 23 5.37 15.06 10.79
CA VAL A 23 5.87 14.57 9.50
C VAL A 23 5.14 15.29 8.37
N ILE A 24 5.61 15.18 7.15
CA ILE A 24 4.95 15.85 6.03
C ILE A 24 3.46 15.47 5.92
N GLY A 25 2.58 16.46 6.10
CA GLY A 25 1.12 16.30 5.99
C GLY A 25 0.45 15.50 7.11
N ARG A 26 1.19 15.06 8.16
CA ARG A 26 0.64 14.23 9.24
C ARG A 26 1.27 14.59 10.57
N ASP A 27 0.48 14.41 11.65
CA ASP A 27 0.94 14.58 13.02
C ASP A 27 0.56 13.33 13.83
N TYR A 28 1.46 12.90 14.71
CA TYR A 28 1.24 11.79 15.63
C TYR A 28 1.52 12.26 17.05
N THR A 29 0.53 12.15 17.93
CA THR A 29 0.71 12.46 19.35
C THR A 29 0.83 11.16 20.14
N VAL A 30 1.91 10.99 20.86
CA VAL A 30 2.21 9.83 21.71
C VAL A 30 2.09 10.24 23.17
N GLY A 31 1.33 9.49 23.95
CA GLY A 31 1.10 9.75 25.37
C GLY A 31 2.18 9.20 26.30
N ALA A 32 2.00 9.43 27.61
CA ALA A 32 2.91 8.96 28.68
C ALA A 32 3.10 7.44 28.69
N ASP A 33 2.11 6.68 28.26
CA ASP A 33 2.18 5.22 28.15
C ASP A 33 2.86 4.75 26.86
N GLY A 34 3.38 5.67 26.03
CA GLY A 34 4.00 5.35 24.76
C GLY A 34 3.01 5.02 23.63
N MET A 35 1.70 5.15 23.85
CA MET A 35 0.66 4.84 22.88
C MET A 35 0.14 6.09 22.18
N LEU A 36 -0.41 5.92 20.96
CA LEU A 36 -0.95 7.01 20.15
C LEU A 36 -2.22 7.60 20.77
N ARG A 37 -2.23 8.91 20.99
CA ARG A 37 -3.38 9.69 21.49
C ARG A 37 -4.16 10.36 20.37
N SER A 38 -3.44 10.79 19.32
CA SER A 38 -3.99 11.48 18.16
C SER A 38 -3.20 11.10 16.92
N ILE A 39 -3.91 10.96 15.81
CA ILE A 39 -3.33 10.77 14.46
C ILE A 39 -4.05 11.73 13.53
N ARG A 40 -3.34 12.73 13.05
CA ARG A 40 -3.91 13.68 12.09
C ARG A 40 -3.30 13.50 10.71
N SER A 41 -4.14 13.47 9.70
CA SER A 41 -3.73 13.48 8.30
C SER A 41 -4.32 14.70 7.60
N GLN A 42 -3.46 15.51 6.98
CA GLN A 42 -3.84 16.77 6.32
C GLN A 42 -4.69 17.66 7.25
N GLY A 43 -4.29 17.74 8.52
CA GLY A 43 -4.96 18.54 9.54
C GLY A 43 -6.27 17.96 10.11
N VAL A 44 -6.73 16.79 9.61
CA VAL A 44 -7.96 16.12 10.07
C VAL A 44 -7.62 14.98 11.01
N GLU A 45 -8.28 14.92 12.16
CA GLU A 45 -8.13 13.86 13.15
C GLU A 45 -8.77 12.55 12.65
N LEU A 46 -8.00 11.46 12.67
CA LEU A 46 -8.49 10.13 12.28
C LEU A 46 -9.06 9.35 13.46
N LEU A 47 -8.50 9.55 14.66
CA LEU A 47 -8.96 8.84 15.84
C LEU A 47 -10.22 9.49 16.42
N ALA A 48 -11.15 8.67 16.87
CA ALA A 48 -12.30 9.10 17.66
C ALA A 48 -11.96 9.17 19.17
N ALA A 49 -11.00 8.35 19.60
CA ALA A 49 -10.45 8.32 20.96
C ALA A 49 -9.00 7.79 20.90
N PRO A 50 -8.19 7.98 21.95
CA PRO A 50 -6.86 7.42 22.04
C PRO A 50 -6.82 5.90 21.82
N VAL A 51 -5.73 5.43 21.20
CA VAL A 51 -5.43 3.99 21.12
C VAL A 51 -5.32 3.45 22.54
N ARG A 52 -5.99 2.34 22.81
CA ARG A 52 -6.09 1.81 24.17
C ARG A 52 -5.85 0.32 24.25
N ILE A 53 -5.28 -0.09 25.37
CA ILE A 53 -5.12 -1.49 25.76
C ILE A 53 -6.29 -1.84 26.67
N VAL A 54 -7.08 -2.84 26.28
CA VAL A 54 -8.18 -3.41 27.05
C VAL A 54 -7.70 -4.73 27.65
N ALA A 55 -7.68 -4.82 28.96
CA ALA A 55 -7.28 -6.04 29.64
C ALA A 55 -8.30 -6.47 30.68
N VAL A 56 -8.34 -7.79 30.96
CA VAL A 56 -9.19 -8.41 31.97
C VAL A 56 -8.31 -9.33 32.82
N GLU A 57 -8.40 -9.16 34.12
CA GLU A 57 -7.65 -9.91 35.13
C GLU A 57 -8.63 -10.57 36.14
N ASP A 58 -8.55 -11.89 36.31
CA ASP A 58 -9.42 -12.66 37.20
C ASP A 58 -10.93 -12.38 36.99
N GLY A 59 -11.34 -12.19 35.71
CA GLY A 59 -12.71 -11.93 35.32
C GLY A 59 -13.16 -10.47 35.38
N GLU A 60 -12.32 -9.55 35.88
CA GLU A 60 -12.65 -8.15 36.05
C GLU A 60 -11.77 -7.26 35.12
N PRO A 61 -12.30 -6.14 34.61
CA PRO A 61 -11.51 -5.19 33.83
C PRO A 61 -10.30 -4.70 34.62
N SER A 62 -9.13 -4.71 34.01
CA SER A 62 -7.90 -4.23 34.66
C SER A 62 -8.01 -2.74 34.97
N HIS A 63 -7.70 -2.38 36.21
CA HIS A 63 -7.52 -1.00 36.60
C HIS A 63 -6.09 -0.54 36.31
N TRP A 64 -5.98 0.40 35.39
CA TRP A 64 -4.70 1.01 35.08
C TRP A 64 -4.38 2.07 36.12
N ASP A 65 -3.14 2.07 36.61
CA ASP A 65 -2.65 3.05 37.57
C ASP A 65 -2.60 4.43 36.90
N GLU A 66 -3.62 5.25 37.14
CA GLU A 66 -3.66 6.64 36.67
C GLU A 66 -2.72 7.56 37.46
N ASN A 67 -2.31 7.10 38.66
CA ASN A 67 -1.37 7.76 39.54
C ASN A 67 0.06 7.19 39.41
N TYR A 68 0.50 6.96 38.20
CA TYR A 68 1.95 6.88 38.01
C TYR A 68 2.50 8.19 38.57
N PRO A 69 3.38 8.16 39.61
CA PRO A 69 3.88 9.40 40.16
C PRO A 69 4.35 10.29 39.05
N GLU A 70 3.92 11.55 39.05
CA GLU A 70 4.30 12.54 38.01
C GLU A 70 5.82 12.62 37.81
N ASN A 71 6.60 12.03 38.69
CA ASN A 71 8.06 11.96 38.68
C ASN A 71 8.64 10.65 38.12
N GLU A 72 7.85 9.61 37.87
CA GLU A 72 8.32 8.31 37.36
C GLU A 72 7.69 7.87 36.03
N ALA A 73 6.57 8.50 35.62
CA ALA A 73 5.91 8.27 34.32
C ALA A 73 6.41 9.27 33.29
N GLU A 74 7.70 9.39 33.14
CA GLU A 74 8.23 10.13 32.01
C GLU A 74 8.12 9.23 30.75
N SER A 75 7.07 9.47 29.91
CA SER A 75 7.26 9.17 28.51
C SER A 75 8.49 10.00 28.10
N PHE A 76 9.52 9.35 27.66
CA PHE A 76 10.71 10.06 27.25
C PHE A 76 11.01 9.79 25.79
N ILE A 77 11.45 10.83 25.13
CA ILE A 77 12.03 10.66 23.81
C ILE A 77 13.38 10.00 24.00
N GLN A 78 13.42 8.68 23.74
CA GLN A 78 14.65 7.88 23.82
C GLN A 78 15.63 8.26 22.73
N ARG A 79 15.12 8.56 21.53
CA ARG A 79 15.92 8.97 20.39
C ARG A 79 15.22 10.09 19.62
N ARG A 80 15.98 11.13 19.30
CA ARG A 80 15.53 12.24 18.47
C ARG A 80 16.54 12.53 17.38
N SER A 81 16.13 12.35 16.14
CA SER A 81 16.91 12.69 14.96
C SER A 81 16.00 13.25 13.88
N ASP A 82 16.58 13.78 12.81
CA ASP A 82 15.82 14.23 11.65
C ASP A 82 15.08 13.08 10.94
N GLU A 83 15.57 11.86 11.11
CA GLU A 83 15.06 10.67 10.40
C GLU A 83 14.11 9.83 11.24
N GLU A 84 14.27 9.81 12.56
CA GLU A 84 13.55 8.92 13.46
C GLU A 84 13.41 9.52 14.84
N ILE A 85 12.22 9.41 15.43
CA ILE A 85 11.95 9.72 16.83
C ILE A 85 11.38 8.48 17.48
N ILE A 86 11.92 8.11 18.66
CA ILE A 86 11.45 6.99 19.47
C ILE A 86 10.94 7.54 20.79
N VAL A 87 9.68 7.26 21.08
CA VAL A 87 9.02 7.58 22.34
C VAL A 87 8.72 6.27 23.06
N CYS A 88 9.23 6.10 24.27
CA CYS A 88 8.93 4.94 25.09
C CYS A 88 8.14 5.37 26.32
N GLY A 89 7.26 4.51 26.79
CA GLY A 89 6.42 4.71 27.95
C GLY A 89 5.95 3.37 28.51
N ALA A 90 5.24 3.41 29.60
CA ALA A 90 4.68 2.22 30.23
C ALA A 90 3.30 2.48 30.80
N LYS A 91 2.50 1.42 30.88
CA LYS A 91 1.23 1.39 31.57
C LYS A 91 1.23 0.19 32.50
N GLN A 92 0.76 0.38 33.72
CA GLN A 92 0.75 -0.72 34.68
C GLN A 92 -0.62 -0.89 35.34
N SER A 93 -0.94 -2.14 35.61
CA SER A 93 -2.03 -2.53 36.50
C SER A 93 -1.44 -2.99 37.85
N GLU A 94 -2.29 -3.47 38.72
CA GLU A 94 -1.83 -4.08 39.99
C GLU A 94 -0.89 -5.27 39.72
N ARG A 95 -1.05 -5.99 38.61
CA ARG A 95 -0.47 -7.31 38.37
C ARG A 95 0.48 -7.41 37.20
N PHE A 96 0.40 -6.53 36.23
CA PHE A 96 1.32 -6.54 35.07
C PHE A 96 1.66 -5.13 34.58
N ILE A 97 2.69 -5.07 33.75
CA ILE A 97 3.19 -3.87 33.10
C ILE A 97 3.15 -4.11 31.60
N VAL A 98 2.73 -3.10 30.87
CA VAL A 98 2.87 -3.03 29.40
C VAL A 98 3.81 -1.88 29.09
N ASP A 99 5.06 -2.21 28.73
CA ASP A 99 5.97 -1.24 28.15
C ASP A 99 5.65 -1.07 26.68
N SER A 100 5.69 0.15 26.18
CA SER A 100 5.54 0.44 24.76
C SER A 100 6.65 1.36 24.26
N CYS A 101 7.18 1.05 23.09
CA CYS A 101 8.10 1.88 22.34
C CYS A 101 7.53 2.16 20.96
N THR A 102 7.21 3.42 20.72
CA THR A 102 6.68 3.92 19.45
C THR A 102 7.78 4.63 18.69
N ARG A 103 8.13 4.09 17.52
CA ARG A 103 9.18 4.61 16.63
C ARG A 103 8.52 5.22 15.40
N ILE A 104 8.78 6.49 15.15
CA ILE A 104 8.20 7.25 14.04
C ILE A 104 9.30 7.67 13.08
N GLY A 105 9.20 7.23 11.82
CA GLY A 105 10.09 7.62 10.74
C GLY A 105 9.65 8.89 10.00
N TYR A 106 10.57 9.54 9.30
CA TYR A 106 10.27 10.75 8.51
C TYR A 106 9.23 10.51 7.40
N ASP A 107 9.04 9.27 6.97
CA ASP A 107 8.02 8.84 6.02
C ASP A 107 6.63 8.67 6.68
N GLY A 108 6.56 8.87 8.01
CA GLY A 108 5.34 8.75 8.80
C GLY A 108 4.91 7.32 9.09
N GLY A 109 5.74 6.33 8.81
CA GLY A 109 5.51 4.99 9.30
C GLY A 109 5.83 4.91 10.80
N VAL A 110 4.95 4.28 11.55
CA VAL A 110 5.02 4.15 13.00
C VAL A 110 5.15 2.67 13.34
N ASP A 111 6.29 2.27 13.91
CA ASP A 111 6.48 0.94 14.48
C ASP A 111 6.22 0.97 15.99
N ILE A 112 5.49 0.00 16.51
CA ILE A 112 5.12 -0.09 17.92
C ILE A 112 5.49 -1.49 18.43
N ASP A 113 6.30 -1.51 19.47
CA ASP A 113 6.63 -2.71 20.23
C ASP A 113 5.93 -2.63 21.58
N LEU A 114 5.00 -3.56 21.86
CA LEU A 114 4.34 -3.74 23.14
C LEU A 114 4.97 -4.93 23.87
N LYS A 115 5.46 -4.72 25.08
CA LYS A 115 6.07 -5.75 25.90
C LYS A 115 5.25 -5.94 27.17
N LEU A 116 4.57 -7.07 27.25
CA LEU A 116 3.81 -7.47 28.42
C LEU A 116 4.71 -8.21 29.42
N MET A 117 4.71 -7.77 30.67
CA MET A 117 5.46 -8.39 31.77
C MET A 117 4.59 -8.49 33.03
N PRO A 118 4.65 -9.60 33.78
CA PRO A 118 4.01 -9.64 35.08
C PRO A 118 4.69 -8.66 36.04
N ARG A 119 3.88 -7.93 36.80
CA ARG A 119 4.33 -7.09 37.90
C ARG A 119 4.40 -7.96 39.13
N GLY A 120 5.56 -8.50 39.44
CA GLY A 120 5.50 -9.37 40.57
C GLY A 120 6.81 -9.96 41.04
N ARG A 121 7.72 -9.10 41.44
CA ARG A 121 8.50 -9.41 42.64
C ARG A 121 8.16 -8.34 43.67
N THR A 122 7.39 -8.71 44.71
CA THR A 122 7.28 -7.85 45.87
C THR A 122 8.70 -7.53 46.36
N VAL A 123 8.88 -6.38 46.98
CA VAL A 123 10.17 -6.01 47.65
C VAL A 123 10.72 -7.19 48.46
N ALA A 124 9.84 -7.98 49.09
CA ALA A 124 10.15 -9.20 49.82
C ALA A 124 10.79 -10.29 48.93
N GLN A 125 10.37 -10.49 47.69
CA GLN A 125 10.97 -11.48 46.78
C GLN A 125 12.29 -11.01 46.19
N VAL A 126 12.47 -9.70 45.99
CA VAL A 126 13.73 -9.11 45.56
C VAL A 126 14.82 -9.23 46.64
N PHE A 127 14.44 -9.12 47.90
CA PHE A 127 15.36 -9.22 49.03
C PHE A 127 15.44 -10.61 49.67
N GLY A 128 14.91 -11.66 49.05
CA GLY A 128 15.09 -13.05 49.49
C GLY A 128 14.35 -13.40 50.79
N VAL A 129 13.21 -12.77 51.06
CA VAL A 129 12.37 -13.12 52.21
C VAL A 129 11.69 -14.47 51.93
N ALA A 130 12.06 -15.50 52.71
CA ALA A 130 11.78 -16.92 52.48
C ALA A 130 10.25 -17.30 52.43
N ASP A 131 9.35 -16.42 52.86
CA ASP A 131 7.91 -16.69 52.94
C ASP A 131 7.07 -15.84 51.95
N ALA A 132 7.68 -15.21 50.97
CA ALA A 132 6.94 -14.46 49.97
C ALA A 132 6.16 -15.42 49.04
N LYS A 133 4.86 -15.57 49.28
CA LYS A 133 3.97 -16.35 48.42
C LYS A 133 3.98 -15.72 47.03
N PRO A 134 4.13 -16.54 45.98
CA PRO A 134 4.02 -16.05 44.62
C PRO A 134 2.63 -15.43 44.38
N MET A 135 2.62 -14.26 43.76
CA MET A 135 1.37 -13.62 43.42
C MET A 135 0.73 -14.45 42.31
N ARG A 136 -0.42 -15.08 42.62
CA ARG A 136 -1.21 -15.79 41.59
C ARG A 136 -2.15 -14.76 40.99
N PHE A 137 -2.07 -14.58 39.72
CA PHE A 137 -3.06 -13.83 38.95
C PHE A 137 -3.31 -14.54 37.63
N ARG A 138 -4.43 -14.24 37.04
CA ARG A 138 -4.81 -14.74 35.75
C ARG A 138 -5.10 -13.55 34.85
N LEU A 139 -4.39 -13.49 33.72
CA LEU A 139 -4.73 -12.60 32.63
C LEU A 139 -5.72 -13.34 31.73
N ASP A 140 -6.94 -12.87 31.66
CA ASP A 140 -8.00 -13.49 30.86
C ASP A 140 -8.06 -12.91 29.46
N ARG A 141 -7.61 -11.64 29.30
CA ARG A 141 -7.71 -10.94 28.03
C ARG A 141 -6.71 -9.79 27.94
N LEU A 142 -6.15 -9.61 26.74
CA LEU A 142 -5.40 -8.43 26.34
C LEU A 142 -5.72 -8.09 24.88
N TRP A 143 -6.44 -7.01 24.65
CA TRP A 143 -6.77 -6.50 23.32
C TRP A 143 -6.19 -5.11 23.11
N LEU A 144 -5.87 -4.80 21.86
CA LEU A 144 -5.54 -3.45 21.42
C LEU A 144 -6.71 -2.91 20.61
N GLU A 145 -7.16 -1.71 20.95
CA GLU A 145 -8.25 -1.02 20.23
C GLU A 145 -7.76 0.30 19.64
N ILE A 146 -8.03 0.49 18.35
CA ILE A 146 -7.78 1.72 17.61
C ILE A 146 -9.13 2.29 17.19
N PRO A 147 -9.70 3.23 17.97
CA PRO A 147 -10.99 3.84 17.66
C PRO A 147 -10.84 4.89 16.55
N LEU A 148 -11.37 4.64 15.38
CA LEU A 148 -11.38 5.56 14.25
C LEU A 148 -12.71 6.33 14.20
N ARG A 149 -12.70 7.55 13.70
CA ARG A 149 -13.91 8.26 13.31
C ARG A 149 -14.59 7.51 12.15
N ALA A 150 -15.85 7.17 12.28
CA ALA A 150 -16.56 6.37 11.28
C ALA A 150 -16.57 7.06 9.89
N GLU A 151 -16.64 8.38 9.87
CA GLU A 151 -16.55 9.20 8.64
C GLU A 151 -15.18 9.12 7.93
N ALA A 152 -14.12 8.86 8.68
CA ALA A 152 -12.76 8.69 8.17
C ALA A 152 -12.44 7.24 7.78
N ALA A 153 -13.35 6.29 8.03
CA ALA A 153 -13.15 4.86 7.82
C ALA A 153 -14.38 4.22 7.14
N THR A 154 -14.70 4.72 5.93
CA THR A 154 -15.84 4.24 5.12
C THR A 154 -15.45 3.15 4.13
N LEU A 155 -14.16 3.07 3.79
CA LEU A 155 -13.57 2.11 2.86
C LEU A 155 -12.50 1.28 3.57
N PHE A 156 -12.27 0.09 3.06
CA PHE A 156 -11.19 -0.78 3.55
C PHE A 156 -10.39 -1.41 2.41
N HIS A 157 -9.16 -1.78 2.72
CA HIS A 157 -8.29 -2.61 1.90
C HIS A 157 -7.45 -3.51 2.82
N MET A 158 -7.45 -4.83 2.61
CA MET A 158 -6.78 -5.78 3.50
C MET A 158 -6.03 -6.89 2.75
N PHE A 159 -4.97 -7.39 3.39
CA PHE A 159 -4.14 -8.50 2.93
C PHE A 159 -3.63 -9.34 4.13
N PRO A 160 -3.49 -10.67 4.02
CA PRO A 160 -3.99 -11.50 2.93
C PRO A 160 -5.51 -11.54 2.88
N ASN A 161 -6.02 -12.00 1.75
CA ASN A 161 -7.44 -12.23 1.60
C ASN A 161 -7.96 -13.32 2.54
N SER A 162 -9.23 -13.21 2.93
CA SER A 162 -9.94 -14.19 3.73
C SER A 162 -11.45 -13.99 3.63
N VAL A 163 -12.17 -14.78 4.37
CA VAL A 163 -13.60 -14.57 4.61
C VAL A 163 -13.76 -13.48 5.68
N LEU A 164 -14.67 -12.55 5.43
CA LEU A 164 -15.13 -11.57 6.42
C LEU A 164 -16.40 -12.13 7.08
N SER A 165 -16.32 -12.45 8.35
CA SER A 165 -17.47 -12.92 9.14
C SER A 165 -18.23 -11.71 9.69
N LEU A 166 -19.50 -11.57 9.32
CA LEU A 166 -20.35 -10.48 9.76
C LEU A 166 -21.10 -10.84 11.04
N ALA A 167 -21.53 -9.84 11.79
CA ALA A 167 -22.22 -10.04 13.07
C ALA A 167 -23.53 -10.82 12.97
N ASP A 168 -24.20 -10.81 11.82
CA ASP A 168 -25.40 -11.60 11.55
C ASP A 168 -25.10 -13.08 11.22
N GLY A 169 -23.85 -13.50 11.28
CA GLY A 169 -23.39 -14.85 10.97
C GLY A 169 -23.21 -15.13 9.47
N THR A 170 -23.40 -14.13 8.60
CA THR A 170 -23.08 -14.30 7.19
C THR A 170 -21.57 -14.21 6.96
N GLU A 171 -21.08 -14.96 5.97
CA GLU A 171 -19.71 -14.92 5.52
C GLU A 171 -19.66 -14.24 4.15
N ARG A 172 -18.79 -13.23 4.03
CA ARG A 172 -18.52 -12.57 2.76
C ARG A 172 -17.16 -13.00 2.26
N PRO A 173 -17.09 -13.86 1.23
CA PRO A 173 -15.84 -14.16 0.57
C PRO A 173 -15.29 -12.90 -0.13
N MET A 174 -13.99 -12.72 -0.04
CA MET A 174 -13.34 -11.50 -0.45
C MET A 174 -12.19 -11.84 -1.40
N GLY A 175 -12.28 -11.48 -2.68
CA GLY A 175 -11.24 -11.57 -3.71
C GLY A 175 -10.25 -12.75 -3.63
N THR A 176 -9.27 -12.81 -4.52
CA THR A 176 -8.29 -13.93 -4.55
C THR A 176 -7.02 -13.66 -3.75
N MET A 177 -6.57 -12.42 -3.64
CA MET A 177 -5.31 -12.05 -2.98
C MET A 177 -5.49 -10.99 -1.90
N SER A 178 -6.24 -9.95 -2.19
CA SER A 178 -6.61 -8.87 -1.29
C SER A 178 -8.11 -8.66 -1.31
N ALA A 179 -8.60 -7.89 -0.36
CA ALA A 179 -10.01 -7.53 -0.28
C ALA A 179 -10.17 -6.03 -0.08
N SER A 180 -11.10 -5.44 -0.83
CA SER A 180 -11.39 -4.00 -0.78
C SER A 180 -12.86 -3.70 -0.98
N GLY A 181 -13.30 -2.56 -0.49
CA GLY A 181 -14.64 -2.08 -0.68
C GLY A 181 -15.12 -1.16 0.44
N ALA A 182 -16.45 -1.03 0.55
CA ALA A 182 -17.05 -0.31 1.66
C ALA A 182 -16.94 -1.11 2.97
N VAL A 183 -16.60 -0.42 4.05
CA VAL A 183 -16.63 -1.01 5.41
C VAL A 183 -18.05 -1.48 5.70
N PRO A 184 -18.23 -2.74 6.17
CA PRO A 184 -19.55 -3.28 6.47
C PRO A 184 -20.38 -2.39 7.40
N ALA A 185 -21.69 -2.36 7.18
CA ALA A 185 -22.60 -1.58 8.02
C ALA A 185 -22.77 -2.16 9.43
N GLN A 186 -22.38 -3.41 9.64
CA GLN A 186 -22.42 -4.15 10.91
C GLN A 186 -21.02 -4.56 11.34
N ASP A 187 -20.88 -5.01 12.57
CA ASP A 187 -19.63 -5.55 13.07
C ASP A 187 -19.12 -6.71 12.22
N ALA A 188 -17.83 -6.81 12.09
CA ALA A 188 -17.18 -7.83 11.29
C ALA A 188 -15.92 -8.35 11.98
N ALA A 189 -15.60 -9.62 11.72
CA ALA A 189 -14.40 -10.25 12.22
C ALA A 189 -13.65 -10.97 11.10
N MET A 190 -12.35 -11.15 11.30
CA MET A 190 -11.47 -11.78 10.33
C MET A 190 -10.24 -12.37 11.01
N PRO A 191 -9.57 -13.36 10.38
CA PRO A 191 -8.28 -13.83 10.85
C PRO A 191 -7.21 -12.75 10.72
N PHE A 192 -6.02 -13.03 11.24
CA PHE A 192 -4.87 -12.13 11.15
C PHE A 192 -4.70 -11.56 9.72
N LYS A 193 -4.41 -10.28 9.66
CA LYS A 193 -4.04 -9.54 8.46
C LYS A 193 -2.64 -8.97 8.61
N ALA A 194 -1.80 -9.15 7.61
CA ALA A 194 -0.48 -8.51 7.60
C ALA A 194 -0.59 -7.01 7.36
N LEU A 195 -1.57 -6.61 6.57
CA LEU A 195 -1.86 -5.23 6.20
C LEU A 195 -3.38 -5.01 6.18
N LEU A 196 -3.83 -3.95 6.81
CA LEU A 196 -5.21 -3.50 6.81
C LEU A 196 -5.25 -1.99 6.76
N TRP A 197 -5.85 -1.43 5.73
CA TRP A 197 -6.11 -0.01 5.62
C TRP A 197 -7.60 0.29 5.80
N LEU A 198 -7.91 1.28 6.60
CA LEU A 198 -9.25 1.83 6.82
C LEU A 198 -9.20 3.32 6.52
N GLY A 199 -10.04 3.79 5.62
CA GLY A 199 -9.98 5.18 5.19
C GLY A 199 -11.20 5.61 4.39
N ASN A 200 -11.04 6.70 3.68
CA ASN A 200 -11.96 7.20 2.67
C ASN A 200 -11.20 7.64 1.41
N GLU A 201 -11.83 8.34 0.51
CA GLU A 201 -11.24 8.76 -0.76
C GLU A 201 -10.10 9.78 -0.61
N GLU A 202 -9.90 10.36 0.57
CA GLU A 202 -8.89 11.38 0.80
C GLU A 202 -7.77 10.95 1.75
N ARG A 203 -8.09 10.13 2.75
CA ARG A 203 -7.16 9.75 3.81
C ARG A 203 -7.56 8.46 4.51
N GLY A 204 -6.66 7.93 5.33
CA GLY A 204 -6.94 6.75 6.14
C GLY A 204 -5.79 6.38 7.06
N LEU A 205 -5.97 5.26 7.74
CA LEU A 205 -4.98 4.64 8.60
C LEU A 205 -4.69 3.21 8.12
N GLY A 206 -3.45 2.94 7.76
CA GLY A 206 -2.93 1.59 7.56
C GLY A 206 -2.44 1.01 8.88
N TRP A 207 -2.83 -0.22 9.18
CA TRP A 207 -2.26 -1.06 10.22
C TRP A 207 -1.47 -2.21 9.60
N TYR A 208 -0.35 -2.61 10.23
CA TYR A 208 0.48 -3.71 9.74
C TYR A 208 1.16 -4.49 10.86
N ALA A 209 1.37 -5.78 10.60
CA ALA A 209 2.26 -6.64 11.40
C ALA A 209 2.88 -7.71 10.50
N GLU A 210 4.14 -8.09 10.80
CA GLU A 210 4.84 -9.08 9.99
C GLU A 210 4.42 -10.52 10.31
N SER A 211 3.84 -10.74 11.49
CA SER A 211 3.31 -12.03 11.93
C SER A 211 2.36 -11.85 13.11
N ASP A 212 1.60 -12.89 13.39
CA ASP A 212 0.78 -13.07 14.59
C ASP A 212 1.56 -13.70 15.75
N ARG A 213 2.87 -13.62 15.72
CA ARG A 213 3.73 -14.17 16.76
C ARG A 213 3.33 -13.63 18.14
N SER A 214 3.15 -14.53 19.09
CA SER A 214 2.67 -14.27 20.44
C SER A 214 1.15 -13.99 20.57
N TRP A 215 0.39 -13.95 19.49
CA TRP A 215 -1.05 -13.80 19.57
C TRP A 215 -1.69 -15.14 19.98
N GLN A 216 -2.71 -15.06 20.84
CA GLN A 216 -3.48 -16.21 21.32
C GLN A 216 -4.98 -15.84 21.39
N PRO A 217 -5.63 -15.51 20.27
CA PRO A 217 -7.06 -15.32 20.23
C PRO A 217 -7.77 -16.67 20.46
N GLU A 218 -8.91 -16.67 21.14
CA GLU A 218 -9.73 -17.87 21.36
C GLU A 218 -10.15 -18.51 20.03
N ASP A 219 -10.51 -17.66 19.06
CA ASP A 219 -10.83 -18.03 17.69
C ASP A 219 -9.88 -17.32 16.72
N PRO A 220 -8.90 -18.04 16.13
CA PRO A 220 -7.96 -17.44 15.17
C PRO A 220 -8.63 -16.82 13.94
N GLU A 221 -9.83 -17.30 13.55
CA GLU A 221 -10.61 -16.74 12.46
C GLU A 221 -11.23 -15.38 12.80
N LYS A 222 -11.18 -14.99 14.07
CA LYS A 222 -11.68 -13.72 14.62
C LYS A 222 -10.60 -12.93 15.37
N ALA A 223 -9.35 -13.08 14.99
CA ALA A 223 -8.23 -12.39 15.62
C ALA A 223 -8.30 -10.87 15.51
N ILE A 224 -8.95 -10.37 14.45
CA ILE A 224 -9.18 -8.93 14.19
C ILE A 224 -10.67 -8.68 14.04
N GLU A 225 -11.17 -7.62 14.67
CA GLU A 225 -12.57 -7.22 14.62
C GLU A 225 -12.71 -5.75 14.19
N LEU A 226 -13.74 -5.46 13.41
CA LEU A 226 -14.25 -4.12 13.15
C LEU A 226 -15.55 -3.97 13.93
N VAL A 227 -15.55 -3.16 14.99
CA VAL A 227 -16.68 -2.98 15.89
C VAL A 227 -17.23 -1.57 15.74
N ARG A 228 -18.54 -1.46 15.51
CA ARG A 228 -19.22 -0.17 15.43
C ARG A 228 -19.74 0.25 16.79
N ASP A 229 -19.37 1.45 17.22
CA ASP A 229 -19.82 2.03 18.47
C ASP A 229 -20.19 3.52 18.26
N GLY A 230 -21.45 3.78 17.98
CA GLY A 230 -21.94 5.12 17.67
C GLY A 230 -21.27 5.71 16.41
N GLU A 231 -20.53 6.80 16.57
CA GLU A 231 -19.79 7.47 15.51
C GLU A 231 -18.36 6.95 15.34
N GLN A 232 -18.03 5.81 15.96
CA GLN A 232 -16.72 5.21 15.91
C GLN A 232 -16.73 3.88 15.13
N LEU A 233 -15.63 3.59 14.47
CA LEU A 233 -15.25 2.27 13.99
C LEU A 233 -14.01 1.83 14.76
N ILE A 234 -14.13 0.84 15.61
CA ILE A 234 -13.02 0.34 16.42
C ILE A 234 -12.36 -0.81 15.67
N LEU A 235 -11.10 -0.63 15.28
CA LEU A 235 -10.23 -1.74 14.90
C LEU A 235 -9.71 -2.39 16.19
N ARG A 236 -10.17 -3.61 16.45
CA ARG A 236 -9.80 -4.38 17.65
C ARG A 236 -8.91 -5.54 17.25
N LEU A 237 -7.78 -5.66 17.92
CA LEU A 237 -6.81 -6.73 17.77
C LEU A 237 -6.81 -7.59 19.03
N ARG A 238 -7.24 -8.84 18.90
CA ARG A 238 -7.35 -9.79 20.01
C ARG A 238 -6.00 -10.46 20.24
N LEU A 239 -5.09 -9.74 20.93
CA LEU A 239 -3.73 -10.21 21.14
C LEU A 239 -3.71 -11.48 22.03
N LEU A 240 -4.47 -11.46 23.12
CA LEU A 240 -4.63 -12.61 24.03
C LEU A 240 -6.08 -12.70 24.49
N ASP A 241 -6.63 -13.90 24.45
CA ASP A 241 -7.90 -14.29 25.11
C ASP A 241 -7.68 -15.32 26.22
N SER A 242 -6.43 -15.48 26.64
CA SER A 242 -6.01 -16.33 27.74
C SER A 242 -4.64 -15.87 28.25
N GLN A 243 -4.25 -16.39 29.39
CA GLN A 243 -2.88 -16.19 29.89
C GLN A 243 -1.85 -16.68 28.86
N PRO A 244 -0.77 -15.93 28.63
CA PRO A 244 0.30 -16.38 27.72
C PRO A 244 0.79 -17.78 28.05
N GLU A 245 0.87 -18.66 27.06
CA GLU A 245 1.34 -20.06 27.23
C GLU A 245 2.75 -20.12 27.81
N THR A 246 3.56 -19.11 27.58
CA THR A 246 4.92 -19.00 28.14
C THR A 246 4.95 -18.63 29.64
N TRP A 247 3.79 -18.33 30.22
CA TRP A 247 3.64 -17.99 31.63
C TRP A 247 3.22 -19.23 32.43
N THR A 248 4.08 -20.24 32.48
CA THR A 248 3.86 -21.45 33.27
C THR A 248 4.34 -21.25 34.69
N ALA A 249 3.44 -21.48 35.64
CA ALA A 249 3.83 -21.68 37.02
C ALA A 249 4.30 -23.14 37.16
N ASP A 250 5.59 -23.38 37.39
CA ASP A 250 6.02 -24.67 37.91
C ASP A 250 5.95 -24.61 39.45
N PRO A 251 4.98 -25.33 40.06
CA PRO A 251 4.86 -25.35 41.52
C PRO A 251 6.00 -26.06 42.24
N ALA A 252 6.80 -26.88 41.53
CA ALA A 252 7.82 -27.73 42.12
C ALA A 252 9.14 -27.02 42.38
N ASP A 253 9.51 -26.02 41.55
CA ASP A 253 10.84 -25.41 41.65
C ASP A 253 10.85 -23.99 42.21
N GLY A 254 9.70 -23.39 42.53
CA GLY A 254 9.61 -22.03 43.08
C GLY A 254 10.14 -20.93 42.13
N VAL A 255 10.47 -21.29 40.91
CA VAL A 255 10.96 -20.39 39.86
C VAL A 255 9.87 -20.16 38.84
N TYR A 256 9.20 -19.04 38.93
CA TYR A 256 8.25 -18.64 37.90
C TYR A 256 9.03 -18.01 36.72
N ALA A 257 9.22 -18.77 35.69
CA ALA A 257 9.81 -18.26 34.44
C ALA A 257 8.75 -17.45 33.67
N TYR A 258 8.57 -16.21 34.08
CA TYR A 258 7.73 -15.28 33.30
C TYR A 258 8.61 -14.61 32.24
N HIS A 259 8.55 -15.13 31.04
CA HIS A 259 9.19 -14.49 29.91
C HIS A 259 8.32 -13.33 29.40
N PRO A 260 8.90 -12.15 29.17
CA PRO A 260 8.15 -11.06 28.54
C PRO A 260 7.56 -11.51 27.21
N VAL A 261 6.29 -11.15 26.97
CA VAL A 261 5.62 -11.38 25.69
C VAL A 261 5.63 -10.09 24.91
N THR A 262 6.12 -10.15 23.66
CA THR A 262 6.24 -8.96 22.82
C THR A 262 5.31 -9.08 21.63
N PHE A 263 4.57 -8.01 21.36
CA PHE A 263 3.73 -7.83 20.19
C PHE A 263 4.29 -6.68 19.35
N CYS A 264 4.63 -6.98 18.08
CA CYS A 264 5.20 -6.01 17.16
C CYS A 264 4.22 -5.71 16.04
N PHE A 265 3.83 -4.46 15.89
CA PHE A 265 2.94 -3.99 14.83
C PHE A 265 3.26 -2.54 14.50
N GLY A 266 2.52 -1.97 13.56
CA GLY A 266 2.68 -0.55 13.28
C GLY A 266 1.46 0.03 12.60
N VAL A 267 1.50 1.35 12.43
CA VAL A 267 0.48 2.10 11.72
C VAL A 267 1.11 3.12 10.79
N GLN A 268 0.37 3.51 9.75
CA GLN A 268 0.77 4.59 8.85
C GLN A 268 -0.45 5.35 8.37
N ALA A 269 -0.55 6.63 8.71
CA ALA A 269 -1.60 7.47 8.18
C ALA A 269 -1.32 7.81 6.71
N THR A 270 -2.37 7.84 5.91
CA THR A 270 -2.34 8.20 4.48
C THR A 270 -3.12 9.49 4.22
N PRO A 271 -2.80 10.23 3.14
CA PRO A 271 -1.75 9.97 2.16
C PRO A 271 -0.35 10.06 2.78
N VAL A 272 0.54 9.16 2.34
CA VAL A 272 1.90 9.03 2.91
C VAL A 272 2.84 10.17 2.49
N LYS A 273 2.48 10.90 1.46
CA LYS A 273 3.14 12.12 0.97
C LYS A 273 2.11 12.94 0.19
N PRO A 274 2.37 14.25 -0.06
CA PRO A 274 1.49 15.07 -0.88
C PRO A 274 1.27 14.45 -2.26
N PHE A 275 0.01 14.37 -2.67
CA PHE A 275 -0.34 13.93 -4.01
C PHE A 275 0.04 15.03 -5.01
N PRO A 276 0.69 14.72 -6.15
CA PRO A 276 1.09 15.72 -7.11
C PRO A 276 -0.12 16.42 -7.75
N GLN A 277 -0.01 17.72 -7.96
CA GLN A 277 -1.08 18.50 -8.61
C GLN A 277 -1.26 18.11 -10.08
N GLN A 278 -0.18 17.70 -10.75
CA GLN A 278 -0.22 17.12 -12.09
C GLN A 278 0.14 15.63 -12.02
N PRO A 279 -0.84 14.72 -11.90
CA PRO A 279 -0.57 13.29 -11.81
C PRO A 279 -0.35 12.59 -13.16
N TYR A 280 -0.55 13.29 -14.28
CA TYR A 280 -0.53 12.71 -15.64
C TYR A 280 0.70 13.10 -16.46
N ILE A 281 1.81 13.40 -15.81
CA ILE A 281 3.06 13.80 -16.48
C ILE A 281 3.83 12.64 -17.12
N HIS A 282 3.52 11.42 -16.70
CA HIS A 282 4.19 10.21 -17.17
C HIS A 282 3.30 9.52 -18.22
N ASN A 283 3.49 9.88 -19.49
CA ASN A 283 2.88 9.13 -20.60
C ASN A 283 3.72 7.88 -20.82
N ALA A 284 3.56 6.89 -19.94
CA ALA A 284 4.31 5.67 -19.99
C ALA A 284 3.78 4.71 -21.06
N PHE A 285 4.69 4.16 -21.85
CA PHE A 285 4.39 3.07 -22.78
C PHE A 285 5.19 1.83 -22.39
N HIS A 286 4.49 0.74 -22.20
CA HIS A 286 5.07 -0.53 -21.79
C HIS A 286 5.32 -1.40 -23.02
N ILE A 287 6.56 -1.54 -23.43
CA ILE A 287 6.94 -2.53 -24.43
C ILE A 287 6.93 -3.88 -23.75
N ASP A 288 5.91 -4.62 -24.05
CA ASP A 288 5.82 -5.99 -23.64
C ASP A 288 6.45 -6.87 -24.72
N CYS A 289 7.38 -7.64 -24.27
CA CYS A 289 8.05 -8.65 -25.04
C CYS A 289 7.48 -10.03 -24.81
N GLY A 290 6.24 -10.10 -24.43
CA GLY A 290 5.50 -11.33 -24.30
C GLY A 290 5.66 -12.27 -25.51
N ALA A 291 4.79 -13.18 -25.71
CA ALA A 291 4.87 -14.20 -26.79
C ALA A 291 4.95 -13.62 -28.22
N LYS A 292 4.66 -12.33 -28.42
CA LYS A 292 4.56 -11.70 -29.75
C LYS A 292 5.88 -11.10 -30.25
N VAL A 293 6.78 -10.72 -29.36
CA VAL A 293 8.06 -10.12 -29.77
C VAL A 293 9.08 -11.22 -30.06
N LYS A 294 9.33 -11.43 -31.34
CA LYS A 294 10.42 -12.29 -31.83
C LYS A 294 11.67 -11.42 -32.03
N GLY A 295 12.73 -11.69 -31.29
CA GLY A 295 13.98 -10.97 -31.46
C GLY A 295 14.44 -10.23 -30.21
N ASN A 296 15.27 -9.24 -30.43
CA ASN A 296 15.79 -8.35 -29.39
C ASN A 296 15.08 -6.99 -29.43
N TYR A 297 15.23 -6.19 -28.38
CA TYR A 297 14.56 -4.88 -28.31
C TYR A 297 15.11 -3.85 -29.29
N ILE A 298 16.38 -3.97 -29.73
CA ILE A 298 16.93 -3.08 -30.76
C ILE A 298 16.11 -3.23 -32.04
N ASP A 299 15.87 -4.46 -32.48
CA ASP A 299 15.10 -4.74 -33.71
C ASP A 299 13.64 -4.31 -33.56
N VAL A 300 13.03 -4.54 -32.38
CA VAL A 300 11.64 -4.15 -32.12
C VAL A 300 11.44 -2.65 -32.12
N LEU A 301 12.43 -1.89 -31.64
CA LEU A 301 12.38 -0.44 -31.56
C LEU A 301 12.94 0.25 -32.79
N ALA A 302 13.61 -0.49 -33.68
CA ALA A 302 14.19 0.07 -34.91
C ALA A 302 13.13 0.82 -35.74
N GLY A 303 13.38 2.11 -35.96
CA GLY A 303 12.47 2.99 -36.72
C GLY A 303 11.21 3.46 -35.97
N ARG A 304 11.03 3.07 -34.68
CA ARG A 304 9.82 3.43 -33.89
C ARG A 304 10.02 4.59 -32.91
N TYR A 305 11.25 4.97 -32.64
CA TYR A 305 11.54 6.01 -31.61
C TYR A 305 10.87 7.36 -31.92
N ASP A 306 10.84 7.77 -33.21
CA ASP A 306 10.19 9.02 -33.62
C ASP A 306 8.66 8.90 -33.50
N GLU A 307 8.09 7.77 -33.87
CA GLU A 307 6.67 7.46 -33.67
C GLU A 307 6.27 7.56 -32.21
N LEU A 308 7.02 6.94 -31.29
CA LEU A 308 6.78 7.01 -29.85
C LEU A 308 6.74 8.46 -29.35
N LYS A 309 7.72 9.27 -29.81
CA LYS A 309 7.78 10.71 -29.49
C LYS A 309 6.56 11.46 -30.04
N GLU A 310 6.20 11.25 -31.29
CA GLU A 310 5.03 11.88 -31.94
C GLU A 310 3.71 11.52 -31.26
N LYS A 311 3.59 10.29 -30.75
CA LYS A 311 2.44 9.82 -29.95
C LYS A 311 2.42 10.39 -28.53
N GLY A 312 3.48 11.10 -28.10
CA GLY A 312 3.57 11.76 -26.83
C GLY A 312 4.10 10.89 -25.68
N VAL A 313 4.76 9.76 -26.00
CA VAL A 313 5.43 8.93 -24.99
C VAL A 313 6.55 9.72 -24.34
N THR A 314 6.57 9.75 -23.03
CA THR A 314 7.62 10.39 -22.22
C THR A 314 8.45 9.38 -21.45
N THR A 315 7.94 8.17 -21.23
CA THR A 315 8.61 7.10 -20.49
C THR A 315 8.40 5.77 -21.20
N LEU A 316 9.48 5.11 -21.55
CA LEU A 316 9.50 3.77 -22.13
C LEU A 316 9.86 2.75 -21.06
N ILE A 317 9.00 1.77 -20.84
CA ILE A 317 9.27 0.66 -19.94
C ILE A 317 9.69 -0.55 -20.76
N LEU A 318 10.91 -1.05 -20.49
CA LEU A 318 11.40 -2.29 -21.07
C LEU A 318 10.97 -3.45 -20.20
N HIS A 319 10.08 -4.30 -20.70
CA HIS A 319 9.57 -5.44 -19.96
C HIS A 319 10.60 -6.58 -19.77
N GLU A 320 10.22 -7.61 -19.08
CA GLU A 320 11.05 -8.71 -18.57
C GLU A 320 12.14 -9.26 -19.50
N LYS A 321 11.94 -9.29 -20.80
CA LYS A 321 12.90 -9.90 -21.76
C LYS A 321 14.07 -9.01 -22.18
N TRP A 322 14.18 -7.81 -21.62
CA TRP A 322 15.31 -6.93 -21.94
C TRP A 322 16.65 -7.52 -21.50
N ASN A 323 16.65 -8.35 -20.46
CA ASN A 323 17.83 -9.10 -19.99
C ASN A 323 17.53 -10.61 -20.05
N LYS A 324 18.44 -11.37 -20.67
CA LYS A 324 18.30 -12.84 -20.78
C LYS A 324 18.41 -13.56 -19.43
N CYS A 325 19.24 -13.03 -18.52
CA CYS A 325 19.31 -13.51 -17.15
C CYS A 325 18.35 -12.69 -16.29
N GLN A 326 17.17 -13.25 -16.03
CA GLN A 326 16.07 -12.57 -15.33
C GLN A 326 16.54 -11.97 -14.01
N ASN A 327 16.28 -10.66 -13.85
CA ASN A 327 16.53 -9.89 -12.61
C ASN A 327 17.99 -9.89 -12.12
N TRP A 328 18.95 -10.13 -13.01
CA TRP A 328 20.36 -10.09 -12.71
C TRP A 328 21.01 -8.77 -13.18
N PHE A 329 21.97 -8.26 -12.42
CA PHE A 329 22.54 -6.92 -12.63
C PHE A 329 23.84 -6.90 -13.43
N GLU A 330 24.52 -8.04 -13.62
CA GLU A 330 25.66 -8.16 -14.49
C GLU A 330 25.20 -8.52 -15.90
N LEU A 331 25.32 -7.55 -16.80
CA LEU A 331 24.81 -7.68 -18.16
C LEU A 331 25.86 -8.36 -19.07
N SER A 332 25.37 -9.21 -19.96
CA SER A 332 26.21 -9.68 -21.07
C SER A 332 26.55 -8.50 -22.00
N GLU A 333 27.65 -8.62 -22.77
CA GLU A 333 28.04 -7.59 -23.76
C GLU A 333 26.87 -7.24 -24.70
N PHE A 334 26.11 -8.21 -25.15
CA PHE A 334 24.94 -7.98 -25.99
C PHE A 334 23.85 -7.19 -25.26
N THR A 335 23.51 -7.57 -24.03
CA THR A 335 22.51 -6.88 -23.24
C THR A 335 22.93 -5.47 -22.88
N ALA A 336 24.21 -5.27 -22.55
CA ALA A 336 24.80 -3.95 -22.28
C ALA A 336 24.70 -3.06 -23.52
N HIS A 337 25.15 -3.55 -24.69
CA HIS A 337 25.02 -2.82 -25.95
C HIS A 337 23.57 -2.47 -26.28
N GLN A 338 22.63 -3.41 -26.09
CA GLN A 338 21.21 -3.19 -26.30
C GLN A 338 20.68 -2.07 -25.40
N LEU A 339 20.99 -2.11 -24.10
CA LEU A 339 20.52 -1.11 -23.15
C LEU A 339 21.08 0.28 -23.47
N HIS A 340 22.39 0.41 -23.74
CA HIS A 340 23.01 1.68 -24.16
C HIS A 340 22.34 2.24 -25.41
N THR A 341 22.14 1.41 -26.44
CA THR A 341 21.53 1.85 -27.70
C THR A 341 20.12 2.40 -27.48
N ILE A 342 19.31 1.70 -26.68
CA ILE A 342 17.92 2.11 -26.41
C ILE A 342 17.90 3.40 -25.59
N VAL A 343 18.71 3.50 -24.53
CA VAL A 343 18.79 4.70 -23.69
C VAL A 343 19.21 5.91 -24.54
N ASP A 344 20.27 5.78 -25.34
CA ASP A 344 20.76 6.86 -26.20
C ASP A 344 19.70 7.34 -27.21
N GLU A 345 19.01 6.40 -27.88
CA GLU A 345 17.98 6.75 -28.86
C GLU A 345 16.74 7.39 -28.20
N CYS A 346 16.35 6.92 -27.01
CA CYS A 346 15.28 7.51 -26.23
C CYS A 346 15.64 8.91 -25.72
N HIS A 347 16.83 9.09 -25.17
CA HIS A 347 17.30 10.37 -24.63
C HIS A 347 17.40 11.45 -25.70
N LYS A 348 17.84 11.13 -26.94
CA LYS A 348 17.79 12.08 -28.07
C LYS A 348 16.40 12.66 -28.31
N ARG A 349 15.36 11.99 -27.86
CA ARG A 349 13.95 12.37 -28.06
C ARG A 349 13.27 12.84 -26.77
N GLY A 350 14.02 12.89 -25.65
CA GLY A 350 13.50 13.24 -24.32
C GLY A 350 12.53 12.18 -23.76
N ILE A 351 12.75 10.91 -24.11
CA ILE A 351 12.02 9.76 -23.57
C ILE A 351 12.89 9.10 -22.50
N LYS A 352 12.35 8.91 -21.29
CA LYS A 352 12.98 8.18 -20.22
C LYS A 352 12.90 6.68 -20.45
N VAL A 353 13.86 5.92 -19.88
CA VAL A 353 13.90 4.45 -20.00
C VAL A 353 13.94 3.81 -18.62
N LEU A 354 12.93 2.95 -18.33
CA LEU A 354 12.84 2.18 -17.10
C LEU A 354 12.88 0.69 -17.42
N PRO A 355 14.00 -0.02 -17.15
CA PRO A 355 14.03 -1.47 -17.27
C PRO A 355 13.25 -2.16 -16.15
N TYR A 356 12.69 -3.32 -16.49
CA TYR A 356 11.95 -4.20 -15.59
C TYR A 356 12.88 -4.95 -14.64
N PHE A 357 12.44 -5.06 -13.38
CA PHE A 357 12.92 -6.02 -12.41
C PHE A 357 11.76 -6.63 -11.63
N GLY A 358 11.77 -7.95 -11.49
CA GLY A 358 10.76 -8.71 -10.74
C GLY A 358 11.30 -9.21 -9.39
N TYR A 359 10.50 -10.03 -8.76
CA TYR A 359 10.70 -10.60 -7.42
C TYR A 359 11.43 -11.94 -7.42
N GLU A 360 11.91 -12.37 -8.57
CA GLU A 360 12.54 -13.67 -8.80
C GLU A 360 14.00 -13.52 -9.18
N LEU A 361 14.77 -14.56 -9.02
CA LEU A 361 16.15 -14.64 -9.49
C LEU A 361 16.35 -15.87 -10.35
N SER A 362 16.95 -15.66 -11.53
CA SER A 362 17.22 -16.72 -12.51
C SER A 362 18.33 -17.65 -12.07
N THR A 363 18.13 -18.96 -12.31
CA THR A 363 19.17 -19.98 -12.16
C THR A 363 20.31 -19.85 -13.16
N MET A 364 20.19 -18.98 -14.16
CA MET A 364 21.25 -18.65 -15.12
C MET A 364 22.20 -17.57 -14.60
N ALA A 365 21.92 -16.97 -13.42
CA ALA A 365 22.86 -16.04 -12.81
C ALA A 365 24.23 -16.69 -12.61
N PRO A 366 25.34 -16.06 -13.01
CA PRO A 366 26.66 -16.68 -12.97
C PRO A 366 27.06 -17.24 -11.61
N GLN A 367 26.65 -16.56 -10.54
CA GLN A 367 26.94 -16.95 -9.16
C GLN A 367 25.77 -17.72 -8.50
N TRP A 368 24.85 -18.26 -9.27
CA TRP A 368 23.68 -18.94 -8.72
C TRP A 368 24.02 -20.03 -7.69
N SER A 369 25.06 -20.83 -7.95
CA SER A 369 25.50 -21.88 -7.03
C SER A 369 25.94 -21.36 -5.64
N GLU A 370 26.38 -20.11 -5.57
CA GLU A 370 26.81 -19.47 -4.32
C GLU A 370 25.66 -18.78 -3.59
N TRP A 371 24.67 -18.30 -4.33
CA TRP A 371 23.59 -17.46 -3.83
C TRP A 371 22.31 -18.22 -3.53
N GLN A 372 22.05 -19.32 -4.25
CA GLN A 372 20.75 -19.98 -4.23
C GLN A 372 20.19 -20.28 -2.82
N ASP A 373 21.03 -20.80 -1.92
CA ASP A 373 20.59 -21.19 -0.58
C ASP A 373 20.49 -20.00 0.39
N LYS A 374 21.11 -18.86 0.02
CA LYS A 374 21.12 -17.65 0.82
C LYS A 374 19.95 -16.69 0.52
N VAL A 375 19.35 -16.79 -0.67
CA VAL A 375 18.38 -15.80 -1.14
C VAL A 375 17.00 -16.35 -1.43
N LYS A 376 16.86 -17.66 -1.65
CA LYS A 376 15.55 -18.26 -1.95
C LYS A 376 14.57 -18.06 -0.80
N MET A 377 13.40 -17.58 -1.14
CA MET A 377 12.27 -17.62 -0.22
C MET A 377 11.83 -19.07 0.00
N VAL A 378 11.44 -19.38 1.22
CA VAL A 378 10.97 -20.70 1.62
C VAL A 378 9.52 -20.60 2.06
N ASP A 379 8.65 -21.41 1.48
CA ASP A 379 7.28 -21.64 1.96
C ASP A 379 7.20 -22.95 2.78
N GLU A 380 6.01 -23.37 3.14
CA GLU A 380 5.79 -24.63 3.88
C GLU A 380 6.25 -25.88 3.12
N LYS A 381 6.40 -25.81 1.80
CA LYS A 381 6.77 -26.91 0.91
C LYS A 381 8.26 -26.92 0.54
N GLY A 382 8.98 -25.85 0.90
CA GLY A 382 10.38 -25.66 0.57
C GLY A 382 10.66 -24.36 -0.21
N ALA A 383 11.70 -24.36 -1.03
CA ALA A 383 12.04 -23.18 -1.82
C ALA A 383 10.94 -22.83 -2.84
N MET A 384 10.50 -21.59 -2.81
CA MET A 384 9.41 -21.10 -3.66
C MET A 384 9.92 -20.90 -5.08
N GLU A 385 9.44 -21.71 -6.03
CA GLU A 385 9.72 -21.50 -7.45
C GLU A 385 8.96 -20.27 -7.96
N GLY A 386 9.62 -19.48 -8.79
CA GLY A 386 9.01 -18.46 -9.60
C GLY A 386 8.18 -19.08 -10.73
N GLY A 387 7.40 -18.28 -11.38
CA GLY A 387 6.51 -18.79 -12.43
C GLY A 387 6.38 -17.91 -13.64
N TRP A 388 6.95 -16.75 -13.57
CA TRP A 388 6.67 -15.68 -14.50
C TRP A 388 7.42 -15.82 -15.83
N TRP A 389 8.70 -16.16 -15.77
CA TRP A 389 9.52 -16.31 -16.95
C TRP A 389 10.22 -17.65 -17.00
N ARG A 390 9.95 -18.43 -18.06
CA ARG A 390 10.63 -19.70 -18.30
C ARG A 390 11.05 -19.81 -19.76
N VAL A 391 12.35 -19.85 -19.98
CA VAL A 391 12.91 -20.32 -21.26
C VAL A 391 13.52 -21.70 -21.04
N PRO A 392 13.76 -22.53 -22.07
CA PRO A 392 14.48 -23.76 -21.92
C PRO A 392 15.77 -23.56 -21.10
N PHE A 393 15.95 -24.34 -20.07
CA PHE A 393 17.11 -24.32 -19.15
C PHE A 393 17.17 -23.19 -18.13
N GLN A 394 16.22 -22.25 -18.08
CA GLN A 394 16.09 -21.28 -17.02
C GLN A 394 14.93 -21.63 -16.10
N ARG A 395 15.20 -21.63 -14.80
CA ARG A 395 14.20 -21.57 -13.73
C ARG A 395 14.41 -20.31 -12.95
N ASP A 396 13.37 -19.88 -12.25
CA ASP A 396 13.41 -18.73 -11.38
C ASP A 396 12.98 -19.14 -9.99
N TYR A 397 13.55 -18.51 -8.98
CA TYR A 397 13.13 -18.69 -7.59
C TYR A 397 12.79 -17.34 -6.99
N VAL A 398 11.70 -17.30 -6.25
CA VAL A 398 11.30 -16.13 -5.49
C VAL A 398 12.37 -15.80 -4.44
N VAL A 399 12.75 -14.55 -4.32
CA VAL A 399 13.78 -14.09 -3.40
C VAL A 399 13.17 -13.54 -2.10
N CYS A 400 13.86 -13.78 -0.99
CA CYS A 400 13.54 -13.18 0.29
C CYS A 400 14.35 -11.90 0.49
N TYR A 401 13.66 -10.78 0.65
CA TYR A 401 14.35 -9.49 0.87
C TYR A 401 14.97 -9.36 2.26
N HIS A 402 14.64 -10.24 3.20
CA HIS A 402 15.32 -10.34 4.50
C HIS A 402 16.68 -11.03 4.40
N SER A 403 17.04 -11.47 3.21
CA SER A 403 18.30 -12.13 2.90
C SER A 403 19.36 -11.16 2.34
N GLU A 404 20.51 -11.70 1.95
CA GLU A 404 21.58 -10.95 1.29
C GLU A 404 21.14 -10.33 -0.07
N TYR A 405 19.97 -10.72 -0.60
CA TYR A 405 19.45 -10.19 -1.87
C TYR A 405 19.13 -8.69 -1.80
N GLU A 406 18.74 -8.15 -0.63
CA GLU A 406 18.53 -6.71 -0.45
C GLU A 406 19.78 -5.90 -0.89
N ALA A 407 20.95 -6.29 -0.38
CA ALA A 407 22.19 -5.61 -0.73
C ALA A 407 22.58 -5.81 -2.19
N LEU A 408 22.41 -7.02 -2.72
CA LEU A 408 22.64 -7.33 -4.13
C LEU A 408 21.80 -6.44 -5.04
N PHE A 409 20.50 -6.32 -4.74
CA PHE A 409 19.55 -5.52 -5.50
C PHE A 409 19.93 -4.03 -5.49
N LEU A 410 20.19 -3.47 -4.31
CA LEU A 410 20.50 -2.04 -4.17
C LEU A 410 21.82 -1.67 -4.86
N ASN A 411 22.87 -2.46 -4.66
CA ASN A 411 24.17 -2.24 -5.31
C ASN A 411 24.08 -2.41 -6.83
N GLY A 412 23.33 -3.40 -7.28
CA GLY A 412 23.09 -3.63 -8.70
C GLY A 412 22.34 -2.49 -9.36
N MET A 413 21.34 -1.94 -8.69
CA MET A 413 20.57 -0.81 -9.21
C MET A 413 21.43 0.46 -9.30
N GLU A 414 22.24 0.74 -8.28
CA GLU A 414 23.17 1.86 -8.29
C GLU A 414 24.14 1.76 -9.47
N LYS A 415 24.74 0.58 -9.67
CA LYS A 415 25.64 0.31 -10.81
C LYS A 415 24.95 0.53 -12.16
N LEU A 416 23.74 0.01 -12.35
CA LEU A 416 23.02 0.18 -13.62
C LEU A 416 22.71 1.65 -13.93
N MET A 417 22.30 2.43 -12.93
CA MET A 417 22.06 3.86 -13.13
C MET A 417 23.31 4.63 -13.48
N ASP A 418 24.43 4.32 -12.84
CA ASP A 418 25.70 5.02 -13.08
C ASP A 418 26.35 4.63 -14.41
N GLU A 419 26.26 3.37 -14.81
CA GLU A 419 26.91 2.84 -16.02
C GLU A 419 26.07 3.06 -17.28
N PHE A 420 24.75 2.81 -17.21
CA PHE A 420 23.87 2.83 -18.39
C PHE A 420 22.99 4.08 -18.49
N HIS A 421 23.03 4.95 -17.50
CA HIS A 421 22.24 6.19 -17.45
C HIS A 421 20.74 5.97 -17.64
N ILE A 422 20.23 4.83 -17.15
CA ILE A 422 18.78 4.57 -17.10
C ILE A 422 18.11 5.61 -16.19
N ASP A 423 16.86 5.94 -16.48
CA ASP A 423 16.11 6.98 -15.77
C ASP A 423 15.36 6.46 -14.54
N GLY A 424 15.71 5.29 -14.09
CA GLY A 424 15.11 4.63 -12.93
C GLY A 424 14.74 3.19 -13.22
N VAL A 425 13.65 2.71 -12.60
CA VAL A 425 13.33 1.29 -12.65
C VAL A 425 11.81 1.05 -12.63
N TYR A 426 11.38 0.02 -13.35
CA TYR A 426 10.05 -0.56 -13.21
C TYR A 426 10.14 -1.86 -12.43
N LEU A 427 9.43 -1.94 -11.30
CA LEU A 427 9.46 -3.07 -10.37
C LEU A 427 8.14 -3.83 -10.41
N ASP A 428 8.21 -5.09 -10.79
CA ASP A 428 7.04 -5.94 -10.85
C ASP A 428 6.93 -6.83 -9.61
N SER A 429 5.79 -6.71 -8.91
CA SER A 429 5.41 -7.54 -7.76
C SER A 429 6.41 -7.57 -6.59
N ILE A 430 7.40 -6.68 -6.59
CA ILE A 430 8.37 -6.57 -5.48
C ILE A 430 7.69 -6.01 -4.22
N THR A 431 6.69 -5.14 -4.40
CA THR A 431 5.90 -4.58 -3.29
C THR A 431 4.96 -5.58 -2.63
N PHE A 432 4.73 -6.74 -3.26
CA PHE A 432 3.83 -7.75 -2.76
C PHE A 432 4.40 -8.44 -1.51
N PRO A 433 3.70 -8.41 -0.38
CA PRO A 433 4.19 -8.96 0.87
C PRO A 433 4.07 -10.49 0.88
N ARG A 434 5.17 -11.17 0.65
CA ARG A 434 5.23 -12.64 0.67
C ARG A 434 5.61 -13.16 2.04
N LEU A 435 5.09 -14.34 2.39
CA LEU A 435 5.37 -15.04 3.63
C LEU A 435 6.59 -15.93 3.45
N CYS A 436 7.61 -15.78 4.28
CA CYS A 436 8.83 -16.58 4.28
C CYS A 436 8.97 -17.37 5.57
N TYR A 437 9.27 -18.66 5.47
CA TYR A 437 9.44 -19.59 6.58
C TYR A 437 10.92 -19.88 6.92
N SER A 438 11.88 -19.24 6.24
CA SER A 438 13.29 -19.48 6.48
C SER A 438 13.74 -18.98 7.84
N THR A 439 14.21 -19.87 8.68
CA THR A 439 14.83 -19.52 9.98
C THR A 439 16.21 -18.90 9.79
N GLU A 440 16.92 -19.22 8.69
CA GLU A 440 18.21 -18.63 8.34
C GLU A 440 18.10 -17.14 7.98
N HIS A 441 16.99 -16.77 7.34
CA HIS A 441 16.67 -15.36 7.05
C HIS A 441 16.07 -14.62 8.25
N GLY A 442 15.77 -15.31 9.35
CA GLY A 442 15.09 -14.74 10.51
C GLY A 442 13.58 -14.53 10.32
N CYS A 443 13.01 -15.04 9.24
CA CYS A 443 11.57 -14.95 8.96
C CYS A 443 10.78 -16.07 9.64
N GLY A 444 11.33 -17.30 9.65
CA GLY A 444 10.71 -18.47 10.28
C GLY A 444 10.85 -18.42 11.79
N TRP A 445 9.79 -18.83 12.50
CA TRP A 445 9.79 -18.97 13.94
C TRP A 445 8.95 -20.16 14.38
N TYR A 446 9.25 -20.73 15.55
CA TYR A 446 8.53 -21.86 16.12
C TYR A 446 7.59 -21.39 17.21
N ASP A 447 6.36 -21.91 17.19
CA ASP A 447 5.42 -21.74 18.29
C ASP A 447 5.79 -22.65 19.50
N PRO A 448 5.13 -22.50 20.65
CA PRO A 448 5.39 -23.35 21.82
C PRO A 448 5.12 -24.85 21.56
N GLN A 449 4.33 -25.19 20.55
CA GLN A 449 4.06 -26.57 20.14
C GLN A 449 5.10 -27.10 19.15
N GLY A 450 6.10 -26.30 18.77
CA GLY A 450 7.15 -26.64 17.84
C GLY A 450 6.75 -26.59 16.36
N ARG A 451 5.64 -25.94 16.01
CA ARG A 451 5.22 -25.75 14.62
C ARG A 451 5.95 -24.53 14.04
N LEU A 452 6.42 -24.69 12.81
CA LEU A 452 7.09 -23.61 12.10
C LEU A 452 6.06 -22.65 11.48
N HIS A 453 6.27 -21.37 11.71
CA HIS A 453 5.50 -20.27 11.14
C HIS A 453 6.40 -19.34 10.33
N GLY A 454 5.82 -18.63 9.37
CA GLY A 454 6.50 -17.63 8.57
C GLY A 454 6.23 -16.20 9.03
N SER A 455 6.99 -15.25 8.47
CA SER A 455 6.74 -13.82 8.64
C SER A 455 6.76 -13.12 7.27
N TYR A 456 5.98 -12.04 7.17
CA TYR A 456 5.99 -11.15 6.02
C TYR A 456 7.16 -10.16 6.14
N CYS A 457 7.88 -9.92 5.04
CA CYS A 457 9.08 -9.05 5.06
C CYS A 457 8.72 -7.56 4.92
N LEU A 458 7.74 -7.05 5.67
CA LEU A 458 7.18 -5.70 5.49
C LEU A 458 8.15 -4.59 5.83
N LYS A 459 8.80 -4.66 6.99
CA LYS A 459 9.76 -3.66 7.47
C LYS A 459 11.01 -3.63 6.60
N THR A 460 11.44 -4.80 6.12
CA THR A 460 12.56 -4.91 5.19
C THR A 460 12.21 -4.31 3.83
N LEU A 461 11.03 -4.59 3.30
CA LEU A 461 10.56 -3.96 2.05
C LEU A 461 10.55 -2.43 2.18
N ARG A 462 10.00 -1.89 3.28
CA ARG A 462 10.01 -0.45 3.55
C ARG A 462 11.44 0.11 3.56
N ARG A 463 12.37 -0.55 4.27
CA ARG A 463 13.79 -0.15 4.34
C ARG A 463 14.47 -0.21 2.98
N MET A 464 14.26 -1.28 2.22
CA MET A 464 14.82 -1.47 0.88
C MET A 464 14.31 -0.39 -0.10
N PHE A 465 12.99 -0.12 -0.10
CA PHE A 465 12.41 0.92 -0.95
C PHE A 465 12.89 2.32 -0.57
N ARG A 466 13.08 2.60 0.72
CA ARG A 466 13.71 3.84 1.19
C ARG A 466 15.10 4.03 0.58
N ARG A 467 15.96 3.01 0.68
CA ARG A 467 17.32 3.05 0.12
C ARG A 467 17.31 3.16 -1.40
N LEU A 468 16.46 2.40 -2.05
CA LEU A 468 16.27 2.50 -3.49
C LEU A 468 15.84 3.90 -3.93
N TYR A 469 14.91 4.51 -3.21
CA TYR A 469 14.44 5.86 -3.47
C TYR A 469 15.57 6.89 -3.36
N GLU A 470 16.42 6.77 -2.35
CA GLU A 470 17.60 7.63 -2.18
C GLU A 470 18.57 7.48 -3.36
N ILE A 471 18.83 6.24 -3.81
CA ILE A 471 19.71 5.95 -4.95
C ILE A 471 19.14 6.56 -6.25
N VAL A 472 17.88 6.28 -6.53
CA VAL A 472 17.22 6.67 -7.78
C VAL A 472 17.00 8.18 -7.84
N GLN A 473 16.48 8.78 -6.76
CA GLN A 473 16.17 10.19 -6.73
C GLN A 473 17.42 11.07 -6.76
N SER A 474 18.52 10.66 -6.13
CA SER A 474 19.79 11.41 -6.19
C SER A 474 20.37 11.52 -7.61
N ARG A 475 19.90 10.68 -8.52
CA ARG A 475 20.26 10.64 -9.95
C ARG A 475 19.17 11.20 -10.86
N GLY A 476 18.11 11.81 -10.28
CA GLY A 476 16.98 12.36 -11.03
C GLY A 476 16.08 11.32 -11.68
N GLY A 477 16.15 10.07 -11.20
CA GLY A 477 15.41 8.96 -11.75
C GLY A 477 14.04 8.73 -11.06
N GLU A 478 13.31 7.71 -11.53
CA GLU A 478 11.95 7.37 -11.11
C GLU A 478 11.83 5.90 -10.73
N ILE A 479 10.98 5.61 -9.74
CA ILE A 479 10.57 4.27 -9.38
C ILE A 479 9.11 4.11 -9.75
N ASN A 480 8.85 3.24 -10.71
CA ASN A 480 7.54 2.85 -11.16
C ASN A 480 7.29 1.42 -10.71
N VAL A 481 6.17 1.11 -10.10
CA VAL A 481 5.91 -0.23 -9.57
C VAL A 481 4.64 -0.80 -10.16
N HIS A 482 4.61 -2.10 -10.34
CA HIS A 482 3.41 -2.88 -10.52
C HIS A 482 3.05 -3.56 -9.19
N SER A 483 1.96 -3.12 -8.58
CA SER A 483 1.43 -3.74 -7.37
C SER A 483 0.49 -4.89 -7.77
N PHE A 484 1.06 -6.08 -7.98
CA PHE A 484 0.27 -7.26 -8.26
C PHE A 484 -0.63 -7.61 -7.08
N GLY A 485 -1.94 -7.50 -7.27
CA GLY A 485 -2.95 -7.98 -6.33
C GLY A 485 -3.05 -7.27 -4.99
N TYR A 486 -2.15 -6.32 -4.67
CA TYR A 486 -2.16 -5.63 -3.39
C TYR A 486 -1.42 -4.28 -3.37
N LEU A 487 -2.04 -3.30 -2.74
CA LEU A 487 -1.45 -1.98 -2.52
C LEU A 487 -0.74 -1.91 -1.15
N ASN A 488 0.58 -1.97 -1.15
CA ASN A 488 1.39 -1.92 0.07
C ASN A 488 1.73 -0.47 0.45
N PHE A 489 0.97 0.11 1.38
CA PHE A 489 1.13 1.50 1.81
C PHE A 489 2.49 1.79 2.47
N LEU A 490 3.25 0.77 2.89
CA LEU A 490 4.60 0.94 3.44
C LEU A 490 5.65 1.24 2.35
N THR A 491 5.40 0.87 1.10
CA THR A 491 6.30 1.14 -0.03
C THR A 491 5.90 2.39 -0.82
N ILE A 492 4.63 2.80 -0.74
CA ILE A 492 4.09 4.00 -1.43
C ILE A 492 4.90 5.29 -1.15
N PRO A 493 5.45 5.54 0.06
CA PRO A 493 6.28 6.72 0.29
C PRO A 493 7.43 6.86 -0.71
N TYR A 494 7.97 5.75 -1.19
CA TYR A 494 9.21 5.62 -1.93
C TYR A 494 9.05 5.28 -3.42
N ILE A 495 7.84 5.44 -3.97
CA ILE A 495 7.57 5.25 -5.40
C ILE A 495 7.10 6.55 -6.05
N HIS A 496 7.30 6.68 -7.35
CA HIS A 496 6.83 7.83 -8.13
C HIS A 496 5.47 7.55 -8.77
N GLN A 497 5.24 6.31 -9.19
CA GLN A 497 4.01 5.90 -9.83
C GLN A 497 3.72 4.43 -9.58
N ASN A 498 2.44 4.08 -9.46
CA ASN A 498 1.97 2.73 -9.32
C ASN A 498 1.12 2.32 -10.55
N TRP A 499 1.44 1.20 -11.16
CA TRP A 499 0.62 0.56 -12.17
C TRP A 499 -0.13 -0.59 -11.51
N TYR A 500 -1.48 -0.50 -11.46
CA TYR A 500 -2.26 -1.37 -10.59
C TYR A 500 -3.62 -1.72 -11.23
N GLY A 501 -4.18 -2.88 -10.88
CA GLY A 501 -5.50 -3.31 -11.34
C GLY A 501 -5.58 -4.71 -11.91
N GLU A 502 -4.48 -5.47 -11.94
CA GLU A 502 -4.48 -6.83 -12.47
C GLU A 502 -5.41 -7.78 -11.71
N ASN A 503 -5.50 -7.62 -10.38
CA ASN A 503 -6.40 -8.38 -9.51
C ASN A 503 -7.88 -8.21 -9.89
N LEU A 504 -8.28 -7.05 -10.39
CA LEU A 504 -9.66 -6.81 -10.82
C LEU A 504 -10.09 -7.79 -11.92
N GLN A 505 -9.17 -8.17 -12.79
CA GLN A 505 -9.44 -9.13 -13.85
C GLN A 505 -9.72 -10.53 -13.31
N PHE A 506 -8.91 -10.97 -12.35
CA PHE A 506 -9.06 -12.31 -11.76
C PHE A 506 -10.33 -12.41 -10.93
N ASP A 507 -10.73 -11.35 -10.27
CA ASP A 507 -11.88 -11.35 -9.36
C ASP A 507 -13.20 -11.08 -10.10
N ARG A 508 -13.18 -10.27 -11.15
CA ARG A 508 -14.39 -9.78 -11.81
C ARG A 508 -14.67 -10.31 -13.20
N MET A 509 -13.69 -10.83 -13.90
CA MET A 509 -13.88 -11.36 -15.25
C MET A 509 -14.50 -12.75 -15.27
N LYS A 510 -14.89 -13.31 -14.15
CA LYS A 510 -15.50 -14.65 -14.05
C LYS A 510 -17.00 -14.68 -14.24
N GLY A 511 -17.67 -13.57 -14.43
CA GLY A 511 -19.10 -13.57 -14.56
C GLY A 511 -19.73 -12.19 -14.70
N ASP A 512 -21.01 -12.19 -14.92
CA ASP A 512 -21.91 -11.08 -15.10
C ASP A 512 -21.83 -10.03 -14.01
N THR A 513 -20.85 -9.13 -14.08
CA THR A 513 -20.92 -7.91 -13.31
C THR A 513 -21.82 -6.94 -14.04
N GLU A 514 -23.06 -6.84 -13.63
CA GLU A 514 -24.03 -5.92 -14.21
C GLU A 514 -23.57 -4.46 -14.06
N ASP A 515 -22.79 -4.14 -13.03
CA ASP A 515 -22.29 -2.79 -12.73
C ASP A 515 -20.83 -2.82 -12.24
N LEU A 516 -20.11 -1.72 -12.45
CA LEU A 516 -18.79 -1.51 -11.85
C LEU A 516 -18.92 -1.33 -10.33
N ASP A 517 -18.08 -2.02 -9.56
CA ASP A 517 -18.01 -1.82 -8.10
C ASP A 517 -17.19 -0.55 -7.78
N LEU A 518 -17.91 0.54 -7.58
CA LEU A 518 -17.31 1.84 -7.35
C LEU A 518 -16.61 1.93 -5.98
N ASP A 519 -17.08 1.20 -4.98
CA ASP A 519 -16.48 1.19 -3.64
C ASP A 519 -15.13 0.48 -3.66
N TYR A 520 -15.05 -0.64 -4.38
CA TYR A 520 -13.80 -1.33 -4.62
C TYR A 520 -12.78 -0.42 -5.32
N PHE A 521 -13.23 0.28 -6.37
CA PHE A 521 -12.38 1.17 -7.14
C PHE A 521 -11.88 2.36 -6.31
N ARG A 522 -12.74 2.94 -5.47
CA ARG A 522 -12.39 4.04 -4.57
C ARG A 522 -11.39 3.60 -3.48
N ALA A 523 -11.55 2.39 -2.96
CA ALA A 523 -10.65 1.88 -1.93
C ALA A 523 -9.23 1.64 -2.47
N GLU A 524 -9.10 1.12 -3.70
CA GLU A 524 -7.82 0.62 -4.22
C GLU A 524 -7.10 1.55 -5.19
N TYR A 525 -7.83 2.22 -6.11
CA TYR A 525 -7.18 2.77 -7.30
C TYR A 525 -7.09 4.29 -7.36
N LEU A 526 -7.56 5.02 -6.38
CA LEU A 526 -7.53 6.49 -6.46
C LEU A 526 -6.12 7.07 -6.44
N GLY A 527 -5.21 6.45 -5.70
CA GLY A 527 -3.87 6.97 -5.47
C GLY A 527 -3.81 8.22 -4.60
N ARG A 528 -4.82 9.10 -4.66
CA ARG A 528 -4.91 10.33 -3.85
C ARG A 528 -4.96 10.04 -2.36
N ASN A 529 -5.77 9.09 -1.96
CA ASN A 529 -5.88 8.64 -0.57
C ASN A 529 -4.63 7.95 -0.05
N MET A 530 -3.73 7.53 -0.94
CA MET A 530 -2.46 6.88 -0.59
C MET A 530 -1.25 7.82 -0.71
N GLY A 531 -1.25 8.74 -1.68
CA GLY A 531 -0.19 9.72 -1.89
C GLY A 531 0.74 9.45 -3.06
N ALA A 532 0.38 8.54 -3.98
CA ALA A 532 1.11 8.31 -5.22
C ALA A 532 0.15 8.15 -6.41
N PRO A 533 0.48 8.69 -7.59
CA PRO A 533 -0.30 8.49 -8.80
C PRO A 533 -0.44 7.01 -9.14
N VAL A 534 -1.62 6.64 -9.63
CA VAL A 534 -1.94 5.31 -10.12
C VAL A 534 -2.26 5.38 -11.60
N GLU A 535 -1.69 4.46 -12.37
CA GLU A 535 -2.18 4.12 -13.70
C GLU A 535 -2.87 2.75 -13.63
N PHE A 536 -3.99 2.64 -14.33
CA PHE A 536 -4.76 1.41 -14.30
C PHE A 536 -4.21 0.41 -15.30
N ILE A 537 -4.09 -0.85 -14.86
CA ILE A 537 -3.75 -1.95 -15.75
C ILE A 537 -5.05 -2.52 -16.34
N ALA A 538 -5.13 -2.53 -17.63
CA ALA A 538 -6.28 -3.08 -18.33
C ALA A 538 -5.80 -4.17 -19.27
N TYR A 539 -5.81 -5.41 -18.84
CA TYR A 539 -5.67 -6.52 -19.78
C TYR A 539 -6.97 -6.69 -20.55
N GLU A 540 -6.89 -6.67 -21.85
CA GLU A 540 -8.06 -6.87 -22.67
C GLU A 540 -8.44 -8.36 -22.67
N ASN A 541 -9.65 -8.66 -22.20
CA ASN A 541 -10.23 -10.00 -22.27
C ASN A 541 -11.62 -9.91 -22.92
N ARG A 542 -11.65 -9.85 -24.24
CA ARG A 542 -12.90 -9.79 -24.99
C ARG A 542 -13.66 -11.11 -24.90
N PRO A 543 -14.99 -11.08 -24.74
CA PRO A 543 -15.85 -9.88 -24.73
C PRO A 543 -16.03 -9.23 -23.35
N LEU A 544 -15.40 -9.74 -22.28
CA LEU A 544 -15.72 -9.38 -20.91
C LEU A 544 -15.16 -8.01 -20.47
N TRP A 545 -14.01 -7.62 -21.04
CA TRP A 545 -13.34 -6.37 -20.68
C TRP A 545 -12.54 -5.81 -21.86
N THR A 546 -12.69 -4.52 -22.12
CA THR A 546 -11.97 -3.80 -23.17
C THR A 546 -11.18 -2.63 -22.59
N PHE A 547 -10.25 -2.10 -23.38
CA PHE A 547 -9.48 -0.94 -22.98
C PHE A 547 -10.36 0.33 -22.85
N GLU A 548 -11.36 0.48 -23.68
CA GLU A 548 -12.32 1.58 -23.62
C GLU A 548 -13.12 1.55 -22.31
N GLN A 549 -13.49 0.37 -21.83
CA GLN A 549 -14.15 0.19 -20.53
C GLN A 549 -13.20 0.56 -19.38
N ALA A 550 -11.94 0.13 -19.47
CA ALA A 550 -10.91 0.52 -18.51
C ALA A 550 -10.67 2.04 -18.51
N LEU A 551 -10.64 2.67 -19.68
CA LEU A 551 -10.54 4.12 -19.80
C LEU A 551 -11.72 4.82 -19.12
N ALA A 552 -12.94 4.36 -19.37
CA ALA A 552 -14.15 4.94 -18.79
C ALA A 552 -14.11 4.88 -17.25
N CYS A 553 -13.79 3.72 -16.69
CA CYS A 553 -13.65 3.52 -15.26
C CYS A 553 -12.51 4.39 -14.67
N SER A 554 -11.39 4.45 -15.36
CA SER A 554 -10.20 5.21 -14.91
C SER A 554 -10.47 6.71 -14.86
N VAL A 555 -10.98 7.32 -15.94
CA VAL A 555 -11.21 8.77 -15.99
C VAL A 555 -12.27 9.22 -15.00
N LEU A 556 -13.25 8.37 -14.68
CA LEU A 556 -14.24 8.64 -13.65
C LEU A 556 -13.60 8.84 -12.27
N HIS A 557 -12.48 8.17 -12.03
CA HIS A 557 -11.76 8.20 -10.75
C HIS A 557 -10.50 9.09 -10.76
N GLY A 558 -10.27 9.83 -11.84
CA GLY A 558 -9.13 10.74 -11.97
C GLY A 558 -7.79 10.02 -12.15
N ILE A 559 -7.80 8.85 -12.77
CA ILE A 559 -6.63 8.08 -13.19
C ILE A 559 -6.70 7.76 -14.67
N LEU A 560 -5.63 7.22 -15.26
CA LEU A 560 -5.59 6.80 -16.66
C LEU A 560 -5.14 5.34 -16.78
N PRO A 561 -5.59 4.61 -17.80
CA PRO A 561 -5.00 3.32 -18.11
C PRO A 561 -3.67 3.52 -18.83
N ARG A 562 -2.72 2.60 -18.62
CA ARG A 562 -1.43 2.58 -19.30
C ARG A 562 -1.50 1.73 -20.55
N PRO A 563 -1.12 2.26 -21.74
CA PRO A 563 -1.02 1.46 -22.95
C PRO A 563 0.20 0.54 -22.92
N ASN A 564 0.07 -0.63 -23.50
CA ASN A 564 1.16 -1.57 -23.70
C ASN A 564 1.11 -2.20 -25.10
N GLU A 565 2.21 -2.83 -25.52
CA GLU A 565 2.38 -3.39 -26.87
C GLU A 565 1.38 -4.50 -27.23
N ILE A 566 0.93 -5.28 -26.23
CA ILE A 566 0.11 -6.48 -26.51
C ILE A 566 -1.37 -6.12 -26.65
N HIS A 567 -1.88 -5.30 -25.77
CA HIS A 567 -3.31 -5.20 -25.53
C HIS A 567 -3.91 -3.87 -25.94
N HIS A 568 -3.09 -2.80 -26.17
CA HIS A 568 -3.70 -1.48 -26.13
C HIS A 568 -3.17 -0.52 -27.17
N PRO A 569 -4.07 0.12 -27.90
CA PRO A 569 -3.71 1.07 -28.90
C PRO A 569 -3.07 2.32 -28.29
N LEU A 570 -1.78 2.49 -28.50
CA LEU A 570 -1.06 3.73 -28.23
C LEU A 570 -1.76 4.94 -28.88
N GLU A 571 -2.44 4.72 -30.00
CA GLU A 571 -3.21 5.74 -30.72
C GLU A 571 -4.31 6.37 -29.87
N LEU A 572 -5.12 5.56 -29.18
CA LEU A 572 -6.19 6.08 -28.31
C LEU A 572 -5.59 6.88 -27.16
N MET A 573 -4.57 6.33 -26.49
CA MET A 573 -3.94 7.03 -25.38
C MET A 573 -3.21 8.29 -25.82
N SER A 574 -2.60 8.32 -26.99
CA SER A 574 -2.03 9.56 -27.56
C SER A 574 -3.07 10.68 -27.65
N ARG A 575 -4.30 10.37 -28.06
CA ARG A 575 -5.39 11.36 -28.09
C ARG A 575 -5.82 11.78 -26.67
N VAL A 576 -5.95 10.82 -25.76
CA VAL A 576 -6.27 11.11 -24.35
C VAL A 576 -5.21 12.01 -23.73
N TRP A 577 -3.93 11.68 -23.86
CA TRP A 577 -2.82 12.48 -23.34
C TRP A 577 -2.81 13.91 -23.89
N LYS A 578 -3.12 14.08 -25.18
CA LYS A 578 -3.25 15.43 -25.79
C LYS A 578 -4.39 16.23 -25.17
N VAL A 579 -5.52 15.60 -24.86
CA VAL A 579 -6.66 16.26 -24.18
C VAL A 579 -6.25 16.70 -22.77
N PHE A 580 -5.64 15.79 -21.99
CA PHE A 580 -5.21 16.09 -20.63
C PHE A 580 -4.07 17.13 -20.59
N GLY A 581 -3.14 17.07 -21.54
CA GLY A 581 -2.05 18.05 -21.65
C GLY A 581 -2.51 19.44 -22.13
N ALA A 582 -3.65 19.52 -22.81
CA ALA A 582 -4.21 20.79 -23.26
C ALA A 582 -5.08 21.49 -22.20
N PHE A 583 -5.51 20.78 -21.15
CA PHE A 583 -6.31 21.35 -20.06
C PHE A 583 -5.41 21.70 -18.87
N PRO A 584 -5.62 22.84 -18.18
CA PRO A 584 -4.75 23.30 -17.09
C PRO A 584 -5.02 22.52 -15.79
N ILE A 585 -4.74 21.22 -15.77
CA ILE A 585 -5.01 20.29 -14.65
C ILE A 585 -4.38 20.79 -13.34
N GLU A 586 -3.13 21.29 -13.39
CA GLU A 586 -2.41 21.79 -12.19
C GLU A 586 -3.11 22.96 -11.48
N GLN A 587 -3.90 23.73 -12.24
CA GLN A 587 -4.62 24.91 -11.74
C GLN A 587 -6.10 24.59 -11.50
N SER A 588 -6.50 23.33 -11.68
CA SER A 588 -7.88 22.88 -11.63
C SER A 588 -8.20 22.19 -10.32
N GLU A 589 -9.43 22.30 -9.90
CA GLU A 589 -9.99 21.53 -8.79
C GLU A 589 -10.59 20.22 -9.33
N TRP A 590 -10.22 19.11 -8.70
CA TRP A 590 -10.85 17.83 -9.00
C TRP A 590 -12.19 17.70 -8.29
N MET A 591 -13.25 17.49 -9.05
CA MET A 591 -14.64 17.35 -8.61
C MET A 591 -15.15 15.93 -8.87
N PRO A 592 -14.89 14.98 -7.97
CA PRO A 592 -15.29 13.59 -8.16
C PRO A 592 -16.79 13.38 -7.97
N TYR A 593 -17.36 12.34 -8.62
CA TYR A 593 -18.80 12.03 -8.60
C TYR A 593 -19.36 11.78 -7.19
N TRP A 594 -18.53 11.42 -6.22
CA TRP A 594 -18.99 11.16 -4.84
C TRP A 594 -19.10 12.44 -3.96
N THR A 595 -18.60 13.56 -4.41
CA THR A 595 -18.67 14.83 -3.68
C THR A 595 -19.27 15.97 -4.49
N ASN A 596 -19.24 15.92 -5.84
CA ASN A 596 -19.75 17.01 -6.66
C ASN A 596 -21.29 17.00 -6.76
N ASN A 597 -21.86 18.08 -7.27
CA ASN A 597 -23.30 18.25 -7.49
C ASN A 597 -23.70 18.15 -8.97
N ALA A 598 -22.82 17.65 -9.85
CA ALA A 598 -23.20 17.36 -11.22
C ALA A 598 -24.23 16.22 -11.27
N ARG A 599 -25.15 16.27 -12.19
CA ARG A 599 -26.25 15.32 -12.28
C ARG A 599 -26.41 14.79 -13.70
N ALA A 600 -26.77 13.54 -13.80
CA ALA A 600 -27.30 12.89 -14.99
C ALA A 600 -28.76 12.48 -14.74
N ASP A 601 -29.62 12.60 -15.74
CA ASP A 601 -31.02 12.16 -15.65
C ASP A 601 -31.17 10.62 -15.78
N HIS A 602 -30.06 9.89 -15.67
CA HIS A 602 -30.02 8.43 -15.70
C HIS A 602 -29.18 7.88 -14.53
N GLU A 603 -29.76 6.97 -13.74
CA GLU A 603 -29.16 6.43 -12.52
C GLU A 603 -27.82 5.68 -12.71
N LYS A 604 -27.54 5.17 -13.90
CA LYS A 604 -26.30 4.44 -14.20
C LYS A 604 -25.21 5.33 -14.78
N VAL A 605 -25.42 6.64 -14.85
CA VAL A 605 -24.41 7.58 -15.32
C VAL A 605 -23.82 8.36 -14.15
N ARG A 606 -22.50 8.41 -14.09
CA ARG A 606 -21.73 9.17 -13.10
C ARG A 606 -20.91 10.22 -13.81
N ILE A 607 -20.65 11.34 -13.12
CA ILE A 607 -19.92 12.48 -13.69
C ILE A 607 -18.84 12.90 -12.70
N SER A 608 -17.59 12.88 -13.12
CA SER A 608 -16.48 13.55 -12.45
C SER A 608 -15.88 14.58 -13.39
N TYR A 609 -15.25 15.61 -12.86
CA TYR A 609 -14.67 16.66 -13.72
C TYR A 609 -13.55 17.41 -13.04
N TYR A 610 -12.66 18.00 -13.84
CA TYR A 610 -11.76 19.07 -13.42
C TYR A 610 -12.40 20.42 -13.68
N ARG A 611 -12.38 21.30 -12.69
CA ARG A 611 -12.89 22.67 -12.77
C ARG A 611 -11.73 23.65 -12.79
N TYR A 612 -11.61 24.39 -13.86
CA TYR A 612 -10.69 25.51 -14.00
C TYR A 612 -11.49 26.80 -14.09
N THR A 613 -11.03 27.85 -13.41
CA THR A 613 -11.59 29.20 -13.54
C THR A 613 -10.58 30.06 -14.27
N ASP A 614 -10.96 30.55 -15.45
CA ASP A 614 -10.07 31.38 -16.25
C ASP A 614 -9.92 32.81 -15.67
N LEU A 615 -9.05 33.60 -16.29
CA LEU A 615 -8.79 34.98 -15.86
C LEU A 615 -10.01 35.91 -15.93
N SER A 616 -11.04 35.54 -16.66
CA SER A 616 -12.31 36.30 -16.74
C SER A 616 -13.31 35.89 -15.63
N GLY A 617 -12.98 34.84 -14.86
CA GLY A 617 -13.87 34.25 -13.87
C GLY A 617 -14.85 33.24 -14.45
N ALA A 618 -14.70 32.86 -15.73
CA ALA A 618 -15.55 31.88 -16.36
C ALA A 618 -15.08 30.47 -16.05
N PRO A 619 -16.00 29.55 -15.67
CA PRO A 619 -15.64 28.14 -15.43
C PRO A 619 -15.44 27.41 -16.75
N GLN A 620 -14.39 26.58 -16.78
CA GLN A 620 -14.11 25.63 -17.85
C GLN A 620 -13.98 24.26 -17.20
N LEU A 621 -14.66 23.26 -17.78
CA LEU A 621 -14.70 21.90 -17.24
C LEU A 621 -14.09 20.91 -18.21
N LEU A 622 -13.23 20.02 -17.72
CA LEU A 622 -12.91 18.78 -18.39
C LEU A 622 -13.68 17.68 -17.67
N ALA A 623 -14.82 17.28 -18.25
CA ALA A 623 -15.77 16.40 -17.60
C ALA A 623 -15.79 15.00 -18.22
N PHE A 624 -16.04 14.02 -17.37
CA PHE A 624 -16.11 12.60 -17.70
C PHE A 624 -17.50 12.09 -17.33
N ALA A 625 -18.36 11.91 -18.34
CA ALA A 625 -19.67 11.29 -18.16
C ALA A 625 -19.54 9.81 -18.50
N VAL A 626 -19.77 8.95 -17.53
CA VAL A 626 -19.49 7.52 -17.59
C VAL A 626 -20.74 6.71 -17.33
N ASN A 627 -21.07 5.78 -18.22
CA ASN A 627 -22.06 4.73 -17.97
C ASN A 627 -21.37 3.57 -17.24
N ILE A 628 -21.77 3.33 -15.98
CA ILE A 628 -21.20 2.30 -15.11
C ILE A 628 -21.84 0.92 -15.29
N SER A 629 -22.75 0.76 -16.24
CA SER A 629 -23.48 -0.50 -16.49
C SER A 629 -23.15 -1.10 -17.86
N ALA A 630 -23.40 -2.40 -18.00
CA ALA A 630 -23.22 -3.12 -19.27
C ALA A 630 -24.24 -2.70 -20.35
N LYS A 631 -25.39 -2.14 -19.96
CA LYS A 631 -26.45 -1.76 -20.89
C LYS A 631 -26.22 -0.37 -21.46
N PRO A 632 -26.40 -0.15 -22.74
CA PRO A 632 -26.31 1.18 -23.33
C PRO A 632 -27.41 2.10 -22.77
N VAL A 633 -27.06 3.37 -22.62
CA VAL A 633 -27.98 4.46 -22.29
C VAL A 633 -28.17 5.27 -23.57
N GLU A 634 -29.32 5.08 -24.24
CA GLU A 634 -29.56 5.71 -25.54
C GLU A 634 -29.56 7.23 -25.50
N LYS A 635 -30.04 7.78 -24.36
CA LYS A 635 -30.11 9.23 -24.14
C LYS A 635 -29.94 9.56 -22.67
N VAL A 636 -28.99 10.44 -22.38
CA VAL A 636 -28.79 11.03 -21.05
C VAL A 636 -28.53 12.52 -21.18
N THR A 637 -29.12 13.30 -20.29
CA THR A 637 -28.84 14.73 -20.15
C THR A 637 -28.01 14.96 -18.90
N VAL A 638 -26.85 15.61 -19.06
CA VAL A 638 -25.96 15.95 -17.96
C VAL A 638 -26.10 17.42 -17.62
N SER A 639 -25.91 17.76 -16.35
CA SER A 639 -25.94 19.14 -15.84
C SER A 639 -24.86 19.33 -14.79
N PHE A 640 -24.34 20.55 -14.73
CA PHE A 640 -23.29 20.96 -13.82
C PHE A 640 -23.79 22.09 -12.92
N PRO A 641 -23.24 22.24 -11.69
CA PRO A 641 -23.53 23.41 -10.86
C PRO A 641 -23.08 24.72 -11.51
N GLU A 642 -22.03 24.64 -12.33
CA GLU A 642 -21.49 25.75 -13.09
C GLU A 642 -22.40 26.08 -14.29
N PRO A 643 -22.51 27.36 -14.72
CA PRO A 643 -23.36 27.78 -15.84
C PRO A 643 -22.73 27.36 -17.18
N VAL A 644 -22.84 26.08 -17.53
CA VAL A 644 -22.33 25.52 -18.76
C VAL A 644 -23.44 25.50 -19.79
N VAL A 645 -23.15 25.99 -21.00
CA VAL A 645 -24.13 26.06 -22.11
C VAL A 645 -23.68 25.26 -23.35
N GLN A 646 -22.40 24.93 -23.42
CA GLN A 646 -21.83 24.20 -24.55
C GLN A 646 -20.93 23.05 -24.06
N ALA A 647 -20.95 21.95 -24.76
CA ALA A 647 -20.04 20.84 -24.54
C ALA A 647 -19.51 20.29 -25.88
N ARG A 648 -18.19 20.07 -25.91
CA ARG A 648 -17.49 19.45 -27.02
C ARG A 648 -16.90 18.12 -26.58
N GLU A 649 -17.19 17.06 -27.31
CA GLU A 649 -16.56 15.76 -27.10
C GLU A 649 -15.11 15.83 -27.62
N MET A 650 -14.15 15.53 -26.76
CA MET A 650 -12.75 15.84 -27.03
C MET A 650 -12.02 14.79 -27.87
N LEU A 651 -12.42 13.53 -27.80
CA LEU A 651 -11.79 12.46 -28.59
C LEU A 651 -12.31 12.45 -30.05
N GLU A 652 -13.58 12.80 -30.28
CA GLU A 652 -14.17 12.92 -31.59
C GLU A 652 -14.03 14.34 -32.18
N GLY A 653 -13.78 15.33 -31.33
CA GLY A 653 -13.58 16.73 -31.73
C GLY A 653 -14.85 17.43 -32.24
N ARG A 654 -16.05 16.97 -31.82
CA ARG A 654 -17.33 17.50 -32.25
C ARG A 654 -18.17 18.08 -31.11
N ASP A 655 -19.00 19.03 -31.41
CA ASP A 655 -19.94 19.59 -30.43
C ASP A 655 -21.12 18.59 -30.26
N VAL A 656 -21.43 18.28 -28.99
CA VAL A 656 -22.45 17.27 -28.65
C VAL A 656 -23.59 17.83 -27.79
N GLY A 657 -23.46 19.06 -27.30
CA GLY A 657 -24.35 19.60 -26.26
C GLY A 657 -24.27 18.81 -24.95
N LEU A 658 -25.32 18.92 -24.14
CA LEU A 658 -25.39 18.26 -22.83
C LEU A 658 -26.28 17.01 -22.84
N THR A 659 -26.76 16.60 -24.01
CA THR A 659 -27.62 15.42 -24.19
C THR A 659 -27.03 14.49 -25.24
N PHE A 660 -26.71 13.26 -24.87
CA PHE A 660 -26.05 12.29 -25.75
C PHE A 660 -26.33 10.84 -25.30
N GLY A 661 -25.93 9.87 -26.11
CA GLY A 661 -25.94 8.45 -25.78
C GLY A 661 -24.60 7.97 -25.25
N LEU A 662 -24.62 6.91 -24.45
CA LEU A 662 -23.45 6.19 -23.93
C LEU A 662 -23.65 4.69 -24.14
N ASP A 663 -22.69 4.03 -24.74
CA ASP A 663 -22.63 2.57 -24.77
C ASP A 663 -22.38 1.99 -23.38
N GLY A 664 -22.53 0.68 -23.23
CA GLY A 664 -22.22 0.00 -21.96
C GLY A 664 -20.75 0.20 -21.58
N TYR A 665 -20.50 0.55 -20.33
CA TYR A 665 -19.16 0.83 -19.77
C TYR A 665 -18.34 1.81 -20.62
N SER A 666 -18.97 2.83 -21.19
CA SER A 666 -18.31 3.84 -22.01
C SER A 666 -18.29 5.21 -21.33
N CYS A 667 -17.48 6.10 -21.87
CA CYS A 667 -17.42 7.48 -21.41
C CYS A 667 -17.50 8.49 -22.56
N ARG A 668 -17.89 9.72 -22.21
CA ARG A 668 -17.63 10.93 -23.00
C ARG A 668 -16.66 11.82 -22.23
N ILE A 669 -15.60 12.25 -22.88
CA ILE A 669 -14.66 13.24 -22.36
C ILE A 669 -15.05 14.59 -22.94
N LEU A 670 -15.61 15.44 -22.10
CA LEU A 670 -16.25 16.70 -22.52
C LEU A 670 -15.42 17.90 -22.08
N PHE A 671 -15.12 18.79 -23.01
CA PHE A 671 -14.77 20.17 -22.63
C PHE A 671 -16.06 20.96 -22.60
N ALA A 672 -16.38 21.51 -21.44
CA ALA A 672 -17.64 22.22 -21.23
C ALA A 672 -17.38 23.65 -20.67
N LYS A 673 -18.13 24.63 -21.19
CA LYS A 673 -18.01 26.04 -20.84
C LYS A 673 -19.31 26.82 -20.95
#